data_a98cd2903b8eaa0388c9c338e6a08453
#
_entry.id   a98cd2903b8eaa0388c9c338e6a08453
#
_cell.length_a   1.000
_cell.length_b   1.000
_cell.length_c   1.000
_cell.angle_alpha   90.00
_cell.angle_beta   90.00
_cell.angle_gamma   90.00
#
_symmetry.space_group_name_H-M   'P 1'
#
loop_
_entity.id
_entity.type
_entity.pdbx_description
1 polymer ?
#
loop_
_entity_poly.entity_id
_entity_poly.type
_entity_poly.pdbx_seq_one_letter_code
_entity_poly.pdbx_strand_id
1 'polypeptide(L)'
;TSLRLFLVLSTALCFAAPPKTSVRWCTISSAEQNKCHALRDLTQQESVTLSCVQKATYLDCIKAISNNEADGISLDGGHVYEAGLAPYKLKPIAAEVYEQTGGSTTSYYAVAVVKKGTGFTINDLQGKTSCHTGLGRSAGWNIPIGILVHRGAIKWDGKDSGSIEQAVANFFSASCVPGATTEQKLCRQCKGDAKTKCSRTGLYSGYSGAFTCLKDGKGEVAFVKHTTVQENAPEEKDEYELLCLDGSRQPVDNYKACHWARVPAHAVVARDDNKVDDIWNFLSKAQEKFGVGTTNTFQLFGPPGKKDPALKDLLFKDSAVMLKRIPPLMDTQLYLSFEYYSAIQSLQKDQLSSNRRENKTRWCAVGKNEKSKCDLWSVVSNGEVECTVADNTKDCIVKIMKGEADAISLDGGFVYTAGVCGLVPVMGESYEGKHSPSGSRWWGMGWCKSPASYFAVAVVKKSDRDITWNNLQGKRSCHTAVGRTAGWNIPMGLIHNRTGSCNFDEYFSEGCAPGSPPNSRLCQLCEGSGRLPPEKCVASSHEKYYGYTGAFRCLVERGDVAFIKHSIVEENTDGKNKEEWAKNLKMDQFELLCTDGGRANVMDYRTCNLAKVPTHAVVTRPEKAKKVRELLERQEKLFGTKGIETDRFKMFESQTKDLLFKDLTKCLVKLREGITYKEFLGDQYYASVSSLNTCNPS
;
A
#
# COMPACT_ATOMS: atom_id res chain seq x y z
N THR A 1 56.64 -23.01 61.85
CA THR A 1 55.28 -23.39 61.53
C THR A 1 54.40 -22.15 61.45
N SER A 2 54.18 -21.64 60.23
CA SER A 2 53.33 -20.48 59.96
C SER A 2 52.04 -20.96 59.31
N LEU A 3 50.93 -20.74 60.03
CA LEU A 3 49.57 -21.00 59.55
C LEU A 3 49.08 -19.80 58.72
N ARG A 4 48.91 -19.94 57.40
CA ARG A 4 48.31 -18.92 56.54
C ARG A 4 46.78 -19.14 56.52
N LEU A 5 46.05 -18.17 57.07
CA LEU A 5 44.62 -18.07 57.05
C LEU A 5 44.22 -17.51 55.66
N PHE A 6 43.50 -18.31 54.83
CA PHE A 6 42.87 -17.84 53.61
C PHE A 6 41.48 -17.28 53.93
N LEU A 7 41.35 -15.95 53.88
CA LEU A 7 40.04 -15.27 53.88
C LEU A 7 39.43 -15.40 52.48
N VAL A 8 38.35 -16.18 52.35
CA VAL A 8 37.53 -16.19 51.11
C VAL A 8 36.54 -15.03 51.24
N LEU A 9 36.80 -13.92 50.52
CA LEU A 9 35.78 -12.87 50.29
C LEU A 9 34.77 -13.39 49.28
N SER A 10 33.57 -13.78 49.70
CA SER A 10 32.41 -13.98 48.85
C SER A 10 31.83 -12.61 48.50
N THR A 11 32.17 -12.06 47.32
CA THR A 11 31.47 -10.92 46.73
C THR A 11 30.09 -11.38 46.26
N ALA A 12 29.05 -11.14 47.06
CA ALA A 12 27.69 -11.21 46.62
C ALA A 12 27.46 -10.11 45.57
N LEU A 13 27.49 -10.46 44.29
CA LEU A 13 26.98 -9.59 43.20
C LEU A 13 25.47 -9.44 43.42
N CYS A 14 25.06 -8.34 44.05
CA CYS A 14 23.69 -7.87 43.97
C CYS A 14 23.41 -7.50 42.53
N PHE A 15 22.80 -8.39 41.76
CA PHE A 15 22.13 -8.02 40.51
C PHE A 15 20.95 -7.11 40.92
N ALA A 16 21.15 -5.79 40.85
CA ALA A 16 20.05 -4.85 40.88
C ALA A 16 19.12 -5.22 39.70
N ALA A 17 17.88 -5.57 40.04
CA ALA A 17 16.89 -5.78 38.98
C ALA A 17 16.86 -4.53 38.08
N PRO A 18 16.79 -4.68 36.77
CA PRO A 18 16.74 -3.51 35.85
C PRO A 18 15.57 -2.62 36.29
N PRO A 19 15.73 -1.28 36.23
CA PRO A 19 14.68 -0.37 36.68
C PRO A 19 13.41 -0.65 35.87
N LYS A 20 12.29 -0.86 36.57
CA LYS A 20 10.99 -1.07 35.97
C LYS A 20 10.64 0.16 35.12
N THR A 21 10.42 -0.04 33.83
CA THR A 21 9.94 1.02 32.93
C THR A 21 8.49 1.32 33.28
N SER A 22 8.09 2.61 33.21
CA SER A 22 6.71 3.05 33.47
C SER A 22 6.11 3.69 32.25
N VAL A 23 4.87 3.34 31.91
CA VAL A 23 4.02 3.97 30.89
C VAL A 23 2.99 4.84 31.57
N ARG A 24 2.90 6.12 31.17
CA ARG A 24 1.93 7.10 31.69
C ARG A 24 0.79 7.24 30.68
N TRP A 25 -0.34 6.57 30.98
CA TRP A 25 -1.51 6.62 30.11
C TRP A 25 -2.37 7.86 30.38
N CYS A 26 -2.74 8.59 29.33
CA CYS A 26 -3.59 9.74 29.47
C CYS A 26 -5.07 9.36 29.41
N THR A 27 -5.90 9.97 30.27
CA THR A 27 -7.35 9.79 30.37
C THR A 27 -8.06 11.13 30.33
N ILE A 28 -9.33 11.17 29.85
CA ILE A 28 -10.07 12.43 29.67
C ILE A 28 -11.30 12.55 30.62
N SER A 29 -11.54 11.54 31.44
CA SER A 29 -12.66 11.54 32.38
C SER A 29 -12.33 10.78 33.65
N SER A 30 -13.08 11.02 34.72
CA SER A 30 -12.94 10.25 35.96
C SER A 30 -13.28 8.77 35.77
N ALA A 31 -14.19 8.43 34.85
CA ALA A 31 -14.52 7.06 34.53
C ALA A 31 -13.34 6.34 33.85
N GLU A 32 -12.68 6.96 32.87
CA GLU A 32 -11.45 6.45 32.27
C GLU A 32 -10.32 6.34 33.29
N GLN A 33 -10.16 7.35 34.16
CA GLN A 33 -9.15 7.35 35.21
C GLN A 33 -9.34 6.16 36.16
N ASN A 34 -10.57 5.86 36.56
CA ASN A 34 -10.89 4.72 37.40
C ASN A 34 -10.59 3.38 36.71
N LYS A 35 -10.94 3.25 35.41
CA LYS A 35 -10.60 2.05 34.62
C LYS A 35 -9.09 1.89 34.46
N CYS A 36 -8.37 2.99 34.23
CA CYS A 36 -6.90 2.98 34.17
C CYS A 36 -6.28 2.58 35.50
N HIS A 37 -6.77 3.08 36.64
CA HIS A 37 -6.30 2.68 37.96
C HIS A 37 -6.53 1.17 38.22
N ALA A 38 -7.70 0.66 37.86
CA ALA A 38 -7.99 -0.78 37.98
C ALA A 38 -7.00 -1.61 37.15
N LEU A 39 -6.70 -1.20 35.89
CA LEU A 39 -5.70 -1.87 35.07
C LEU A 39 -4.29 -1.76 35.68
N ARG A 40 -3.91 -0.59 36.20
CA ARG A 40 -2.64 -0.38 36.89
C ARG A 40 -2.48 -1.38 38.06
N ASP A 41 -3.50 -1.50 38.89
CA ASP A 41 -3.44 -2.34 40.11
C ASP A 41 -3.33 -3.82 39.75
N LEU A 42 -3.94 -4.26 38.65
CA LEU A 42 -3.85 -5.62 38.11
C LEU A 42 -2.51 -5.93 37.38
N THR A 43 -1.75 -4.90 37.00
CA THR A 43 -0.50 -5.05 36.22
C THR A 43 0.77 -4.67 36.99
N GLN A 44 0.70 -4.46 38.35
CA GLN A 44 1.85 -4.08 39.19
C GLN A 44 3.03 -5.04 39.14
N GLN A 45 2.79 -6.30 38.86
CA GLN A 45 3.81 -7.35 38.79
C GLN A 45 4.55 -7.40 37.45
N GLU A 46 4.08 -6.65 36.45
CA GLU A 46 4.68 -6.67 35.12
C GLU A 46 6.02 -5.93 35.05
N SER A 47 6.82 -6.26 34.02
CA SER A 47 8.10 -5.62 33.74
C SER A 47 7.96 -4.14 33.38
N VAL A 48 6.81 -3.78 32.79
CA VAL A 48 6.42 -2.39 32.51
C VAL A 48 5.21 -2.05 33.37
N THR A 49 5.30 -1.00 34.18
CA THR A 49 4.24 -0.53 35.06
C THR A 49 3.38 0.53 34.39
N LEU A 50 2.11 0.65 34.80
CA LEU A 50 1.18 1.67 34.34
C LEU A 50 1.04 2.78 35.37
N SER A 51 0.96 4.04 34.93
CA SER A 51 0.44 5.15 35.70
C SER A 51 -0.59 5.93 34.87
N CYS A 52 -1.50 6.63 35.53
CA CYS A 52 -2.66 7.27 34.89
C CYS A 52 -2.61 8.77 35.09
N VAL A 53 -2.67 9.53 33.98
CA VAL A 53 -2.62 11.00 33.95
C VAL A 53 -3.94 11.52 33.44
N GLN A 54 -4.74 12.18 34.28
CA GLN A 54 -6.03 12.74 33.87
C GLN A 54 -5.87 14.16 33.31
N LYS A 55 -6.49 14.41 32.17
CA LYS A 55 -6.64 15.73 31.54
C LYS A 55 -8.13 15.99 31.24
N ALA A 56 -8.45 17.21 30.83
CA ALA A 56 -9.85 17.59 30.58
C ALA A 56 -10.35 17.19 29.16
N THR A 57 -9.45 17.18 28.17
CA THR A 57 -9.80 16.95 26.75
C THR A 57 -8.75 16.08 26.07
N TYR A 58 -9.11 15.51 24.88
CA TYR A 58 -8.15 14.82 24.02
C TYR A 58 -6.99 15.73 23.60
N LEU A 59 -7.25 17.01 23.30
CA LEU A 59 -6.21 17.97 22.94
C LEU A 59 -5.23 18.21 24.11
N ASP A 60 -5.72 18.25 25.34
CA ASP A 60 -4.84 18.39 26.52
C ASP A 60 -4.00 17.13 26.74
N CYS A 61 -4.53 15.93 26.42
CA CYS A 61 -3.75 14.71 26.40
C CYS A 61 -2.66 14.74 25.30
N ILE A 62 -2.99 15.18 24.09
CA ILE A 62 -2.04 15.36 22.98
C ILE A 62 -0.89 16.29 23.41
N LYS A 63 -1.21 17.43 24.01
CA LYS A 63 -0.22 18.39 24.57
C LYS A 63 0.64 17.73 25.64
N ALA A 64 0.02 17.03 26.60
CA ALA A 64 0.72 16.35 27.70
C ALA A 64 1.69 15.28 27.17
N ILE A 65 1.30 14.52 26.13
CA ILE A 65 2.19 13.52 25.51
C ILE A 65 3.35 14.22 24.78
N SER A 66 3.07 15.25 24.00
CA SER A 66 4.09 16.03 23.31
C SER A 66 5.10 16.66 24.28
N ASN A 67 4.64 17.14 25.43
CA ASN A 67 5.46 17.76 26.50
C ASN A 67 6.12 16.73 27.43
N ASN A 68 6.02 15.42 27.14
CA ASN A 68 6.55 14.36 27.99
C ASN A 68 5.94 14.32 29.42
N GLU A 69 4.68 14.72 29.59
CA GLU A 69 3.92 14.57 30.83
C GLU A 69 3.11 13.27 30.85
N ALA A 70 2.76 12.73 29.69
CA ALA A 70 2.13 11.44 29.46
C ALA A 70 2.82 10.71 28.28
N ASP A 71 2.50 9.43 28.04
CA ASP A 71 3.17 8.65 27.01
C ASP A 71 2.24 8.18 25.88
N GLY A 72 0.96 7.93 26.16
CA GLY A 72 0.02 7.49 25.13
C GLY A 72 -1.44 7.65 25.48
N ILE A 73 -2.29 7.64 24.45
CA ILE A 73 -3.76 7.62 24.51
C ILE A 73 -4.29 7.02 23.20
N SER A 74 -5.45 6.33 23.24
CA SER A 74 -6.16 5.90 22.01
C SER A 74 -7.07 7.02 21.50
N LEU A 75 -6.97 7.34 20.21
CA LEU A 75 -7.67 8.46 19.55
C LEU A 75 -8.38 8.02 18.27
N ASP A 76 -9.50 8.66 17.93
CA ASP A 76 -10.14 8.57 16.62
C ASP A 76 -9.29 9.23 15.52
N GLY A 77 -9.62 8.96 14.24
CA GLY A 77 -8.86 9.47 13.10
C GLY A 77 -8.72 10.99 13.04
N GLY A 78 -9.73 11.75 13.51
CA GLY A 78 -9.66 13.22 13.54
C GLY A 78 -8.64 13.73 14.55
N HIS A 79 -8.62 13.16 15.75
CA HIS A 79 -7.61 13.50 16.76
C HIS A 79 -6.23 12.90 16.45
N VAL A 80 -6.15 11.76 15.75
CA VAL A 80 -4.88 11.24 15.22
C VAL A 80 -4.29 12.22 14.21
N TYR A 81 -5.13 12.81 13.33
CA TYR A 81 -4.69 13.87 12.43
C TYR A 81 -4.12 15.08 13.20
N GLU A 82 -4.85 15.58 14.20
CA GLU A 82 -4.43 16.69 15.03
C GLU A 82 -3.12 16.40 15.78
N ALA A 83 -2.99 15.21 16.35
CA ALA A 83 -1.80 14.76 17.06
C ALA A 83 -0.54 14.70 16.15
N GLY A 84 -0.72 14.42 14.87
CA GLY A 84 0.37 14.37 13.89
C GLY A 84 0.86 15.73 13.41
N LEU A 85 0.06 16.80 13.59
CA LEU A 85 0.43 18.15 13.18
C LEU A 85 1.52 18.76 14.07
N ALA A 86 2.25 19.75 13.54
CA ALA A 86 3.10 20.61 14.36
C ALA A 86 2.21 21.43 15.33
N PRO A 87 2.65 21.69 16.58
CA PRO A 87 3.96 21.34 17.15
C PRO A 87 4.04 19.92 17.74
N TYR A 88 2.94 19.16 17.81
CA TYR A 88 2.86 17.90 18.57
C TYR A 88 3.68 16.77 17.96
N LYS A 89 3.58 16.54 16.66
CA LYS A 89 4.34 15.54 15.89
C LYS A 89 4.30 14.12 16.50
N LEU A 90 3.17 13.73 17.08
CA LEU A 90 2.95 12.39 17.60
C LEU A 90 2.68 11.43 16.43
N LYS A 91 2.94 10.14 16.64
CA LYS A 91 2.65 9.11 15.64
C LYS A 91 1.77 8.00 16.19
N PRO A 92 0.97 7.35 15.34
CA PRO A 92 0.21 6.17 15.73
C PRO A 92 1.15 4.96 15.86
N ILE A 93 1.01 4.18 16.94
CA ILE A 93 1.88 3.04 17.27
C ILE A 93 1.12 1.70 17.39
N ALA A 94 -0.17 1.75 17.70
CA ALA A 94 -1.03 0.57 17.76
C ALA A 94 -2.44 0.93 17.30
N ALA A 95 -3.07 0.08 16.50
CA ALA A 95 -4.43 0.27 15.98
C ALA A 95 -5.39 -0.67 16.70
N GLU A 96 -6.61 -0.19 17.03
CA GLU A 96 -7.71 -1.04 17.44
C GLU A 96 -8.19 -1.89 16.26
N VAL A 97 -8.56 -3.13 16.55
CA VAL A 97 -9.14 -4.07 15.57
C VAL A 97 -10.58 -4.33 15.96
N TYR A 98 -11.49 -4.20 14.99
CA TYR A 98 -12.91 -4.48 15.19
C TYR A 98 -13.29 -5.76 14.45
N GLU A 99 -14.15 -6.57 15.03
CA GLU A 99 -14.74 -7.73 14.36
C GLU A 99 -15.92 -7.26 13.50
N GLN A 100 -15.95 -7.67 12.22
CA GLN A 100 -17.01 -7.39 11.29
C GLN A 100 -17.38 -8.66 10.52
N THR A 101 -18.58 -8.67 9.91
CA THR A 101 -18.99 -9.73 8.98
C THR A 101 -17.95 -9.85 7.86
N GLY A 102 -17.20 -10.95 7.82
CA GLY A 102 -16.11 -11.17 6.86
C GLY A 102 -14.70 -11.05 7.41
N GLY A 103 -14.52 -10.88 8.73
CA GLY A 103 -13.24 -10.93 9.42
C GLY A 103 -12.89 -9.68 10.22
N SER A 104 -11.75 -9.72 10.90
CA SER A 104 -11.23 -8.61 11.71
C SER A 104 -10.63 -7.51 10.85
N THR A 105 -10.87 -6.23 11.18
CA THR A 105 -10.38 -5.08 10.40
C THR A 105 -9.89 -3.94 11.30
N THR A 106 -8.86 -3.24 10.85
CA THR A 106 -8.35 -1.99 11.43
C THR A 106 -8.92 -0.76 10.73
N SER A 107 -9.92 -0.90 9.84
CA SER A 107 -10.49 0.20 9.07
C SER A 107 -11.81 -0.20 8.44
N TYR A 108 -12.60 0.80 8.05
CA TYR A 108 -13.71 0.63 7.13
C TYR A 108 -13.55 1.57 5.92
N TYR A 109 -14.35 1.38 4.87
CA TYR A 109 -14.24 2.15 3.65
C TYR A 109 -15.46 3.04 3.47
N ALA A 110 -15.22 4.34 3.25
CA ALA A 110 -16.25 5.29 2.84
C ALA A 110 -16.49 5.14 1.34
N VAL A 111 -17.76 4.97 0.96
CA VAL A 111 -18.17 4.73 -0.43
C VAL A 111 -19.31 5.66 -0.84
N ALA A 112 -19.39 5.94 -2.13
CA ALA A 112 -20.54 6.62 -2.75
C ALA A 112 -21.34 5.56 -3.52
N VAL A 113 -22.56 5.29 -3.05
CA VAL A 113 -23.47 4.28 -3.61
C VAL A 113 -24.51 4.96 -4.51
N VAL A 114 -24.74 4.40 -5.67
CA VAL A 114 -25.75 4.82 -6.65
C VAL A 114 -26.55 3.64 -7.15
N LYS A 115 -27.75 3.87 -7.71
CA LYS A 115 -28.50 2.82 -8.40
C LYS A 115 -27.82 2.47 -9.72
N LYS A 116 -27.80 1.20 -10.08
CA LYS A 116 -27.26 0.69 -11.34
C LYS A 116 -28.02 1.32 -12.52
N GLY A 117 -27.31 1.54 -13.62
CA GLY A 117 -27.89 2.09 -14.85
C GLY A 117 -28.09 3.61 -14.87
N THR A 118 -27.75 4.35 -13.79
CA THR A 118 -27.89 5.82 -13.77
C THR A 118 -26.86 6.58 -14.60
N GLY A 119 -25.78 5.95 -15.02
CA GLY A 119 -24.83 6.43 -16.03
C GLY A 119 -23.86 7.56 -15.63
N PHE A 120 -24.07 8.26 -14.51
CA PHE A 120 -23.18 9.34 -14.06
C PHE A 120 -22.00 8.84 -13.21
N THR A 121 -20.97 9.64 -13.13
CA THR A 121 -19.73 9.36 -12.39
C THR A 121 -19.48 10.41 -11.29
N ILE A 122 -18.38 10.29 -10.56
CA ILE A 122 -17.95 11.32 -9.58
C ILE A 122 -17.85 12.72 -10.20
N ASN A 123 -17.51 12.81 -11.49
CA ASN A 123 -17.35 14.08 -12.19
C ASN A 123 -18.69 14.77 -12.53
N ASP A 124 -19.80 14.04 -12.42
CA ASP A 124 -21.14 14.50 -12.79
C ASP A 124 -22.03 14.76 -11.56
N LEU A 125 -21.46 14.81 -10.35
CA LEU A 125 -22.19 14.97 -9.09
C LEU A 125 -22.80 16.37 -8.89
N GLN A 126 -22.28 17.39 -9.57
CA GLN A 126 -22.85 18.73 -9.47
C GLN A 126 -24.30 18.74 -9.96
N GLY A 127 -25.20 19.33 -9.17
CA GLY A 127 -26.61 19.37 -9.47
C GLY A 127 -27.41 18.09 -9.15
N LYS A 128 -26.74 17.00 -8.73
CA LYS A 128 -27.41 15.78 -8.27
C LYS A 128 -28.06 15.96 -6.91
N THR A 129 -28.91 15.01 -6.53
CA THR A 129 -29.45 14.90 -5.18
C THR A 129 -28.67 13.91 -4.35
N SER A 130 -28.44 14.21 -3.06
CA SER A 130 -27.56 13.41 -2.22
C SER A 130 -28.14 13.02 -0.86
N CYS A 131 -27.72 11.87 -0.36
CA CYS A 131 -28.08 11.31 0.93
C CYS A 131 -26.83 11.12 1.80
N HIS A 132 -26.83 11.69 3.01
CA HIS A 132 -25.71 11.70 3.94
C HIS A 132 -26.09 11.06 5.27
N THR A 133 -25.14 10.44 5.95
CA THR A 133 -25.38 9.83 7.27
C THR A 133 -25.63 10.87 8.37
N GLY A 134 -25.14 12.08 8.16
CA GLY A 134 -25.31 13.25 9.05
C GLY A 134 -24.14 14.20 8.96
N LEU A 135 -24.40 15.47 9.29
CA LEU A 135 -23.42 16.55 9.30
C LEU A 135 -22.24 16.21 10.21
N GLY A 136 -21.02 16.37 9.72
CA GLY A 136 -19.77 16.12 10.45
C GLY A 136 -19.40 14.65 10.66
N ARG A 137 -20.18 13.68 10.14
CA ARG A 137 -19.83 12.26 10.20
C ARG A 137 -18.81 11.89 9.13
N SER A 138 -17.85 11.02 9.47
CA SER A 138 -16.69 10.71 8.61
C SER A 138 -17.09 10.25 7.21
N ALA A 139 -17.74 9.08 7.05
CA ALA A 139 -18.04 8.53 5.73
C ALA A 139 -19.18 9.26 5.02
N GLY A 140 -20.14 9.84 5.75
CA GLY A 140 -21.31 10.48 5.17
C GLY A 140 -21.15 11.99 4.89
N TRP A 141 -20.13 12.64 5.46
CA TRP A 141 -19.93 14.07 5.30
C TRP A 141 -18.47 14.47 5.12
N ASN A 142 -17.61 14.25 6.13
CA ASN A 142 -16.24 14.78 6.11
C ASN A 142 -15.43 14.29 4.92
N ILE A 143 -15.48 12.99 4.63
CA ILE A 143 -14.77 12.39 3.51
C ILE A 143 -15.35 12.84 2.16
N PRO A 144 -16.63 12.64 1.86
CA PRO A 144 -17.14 13.00 0.53
C PRO A 144 -17.04 14.51 0.27
N ILE A 145 -17.36 15.35 1.24
CA ILE A 145 -17.29 16.80 1.04
C ILE A 145 -15.83 17.26 0.98
N GLY A 146 -14.97 16.76 1.87
CA GLY A 146 -13.54 17.10 1.85
C GLY A 146 -12.86 16.69 0.53
N ILE A 147 -13.18 15.53 -0.02
CA ILE A 147 -12.65 15.08 -1.32
C ILE A 147 -13.19 15.94 -2.47
N LEU A 148 -14.48 16.29 -2.48
CA LEU A 148 -15.03 17.16 -3.51
C LEU A 148 -14.45 18.58 -3.45
N VAL A 149 -14.16 19.12 -2.25
CA VAL A 149 -13.42 20.37 -2.07
C VAL A 149 -11.97 20.21 -2.52
N HIS A 150 -11.29 19.14 -2.10
CA HIS A 150 -9.91 18.86 -2.50
C HIS A 150 -9.74 18.76 -4.03
N ARG A 151 -10.71 18.13 -4.71
CA ARG A 151 -10.74 18.03 -6.19
C ARG A 151 -11.17 19.33 -6.88
N GLY A 152 -11.51 20.38 -6.14
CA GLY A 152 -12.01 21.65 -6.69
C GLY A 152 -13.43 21.57 -7.30
N ALA A 153 -14.17 20.45 -7.10
CA ALA A 153 -15.55 20.32 -7.54
C ALA A 153 -16.47 21.22 -6.71
N ILE A 154 -16.33 21.21 -5.38
CA ILE A 154 -16.95 22.19 -4.50
C ILE A 154 -15.98 23.36 -4.30
N LYS A 155 -16.39 24.56 -4.71
CA LYS A 155 -15.62 25.79 -4.53
C LYS A 155 -15.81 26.31 -3.12
N TRP A 156 -14.80 26.16 -2.28
CA TRP A 156 -14.78 26.65 -0.91
C TRP A 156 -13.34 26.91 -0.45
N ASP A 157 -13.04 28.12 -0.05
CA ASP A 157 -11.69 28.57 0.30
C ASP A 157 -11.53 28.90 1.80
N GLY A 158 -12.29 28.19 2.63
CA GLY A 158 -12.26 28.37 4.08
C GLY A 158 -13.41 29.24 4.60
N LYS A 159 -13.39 29.54 5.90
CA LYS A 159 -14.49 30.23 6.59
C LYS A 159 -14.78 31.66 6.07
N ASP A 160 -13.78 32.31 5.50
CA ASP A 160 -13.92 33.63 4.91
C ASP A 160 -14.77 33.65 3.64
N SER A 161 -14.94 32.50 2.97
CA SER A 161 -15.79 32.33 1.78
C SER A 161 -17.21 31.84 2.11
N GLY A 162 -17.61 31.85 3.38
CA GLY A 162 -18.91 31.36 3.86
C GLY A 162 -18.83 29.96 4.49
N SER A 163 -19.97 29.42 4.91
CA SER A 163 -20.01 28.08 5.51
C SER A 163 -19.80 27.00 4.50
N ILE A 164 -19.18 25.87 4.91
CA ILE A 164 -19.06 24.68 4.04
C ILE A 164 -20.45 24.14 3.68
N GLU A 165 -21.43 24.23 4.56
CA GLU A 165 -22.82 23.80 4.32
C GLU A 165 -23.42 24.59 3.15
N GLN A 166 -23.20 25.91 3.08
CA GLN A 166 -23.66 26.73 1.96
C GLN A 166 -22.99 26.33 0.65
N ALA A 167 -21.69 26.06 0.65
CA ALA A 167 -20.96 25.59 -0.54
C ALA A 167 -21.51 24.24 -1.03
N VAL A 168 -21.83 23.31 -0.12
CA VAL A 168 -22.46 22.01 -0.44
C VAL A 168 -23.88 22.18 -0.96
N ALA A 169 -24.67 23.09 -0.34
CA ALA A 169 -26.02 23.41 -0.80
C ALA A 169 -26.06 24.05 -2.20
N ASN A 170 -24.98 24.73 -2.60
CA ASN A 170 -24.81 25.25 -3.95
C ASN A 170 -24.35 24.20 -4.97
N PHE A 171 -23.66 23.17 -4.49
CA PHE A 171 -23.15 22.09 -5.36
C PHE A 171 -24.25 21.05 -5.70
N PHE A 172 -24.95 20.50 -4.69
CA PHE A 172 -26.07 19.59 -4.91
C PHE A 172 -27.37 20.37 -5.14
N SER A 173 -28.27 19.84 -5.97
CA SER A 173 -29.59 20.46 -6.21
C SER A 173 -30.47 20.40 -4.95
N ALA A 174 -30.40 19.27 -4.22
CA ALA A 174 -31.01 19.07 -2.90
C ALA A 174 -30.39 17.88 -2.20
N SER A 175 -30.42 17.87 -0.86
CA SER A 175 -29.80 16.82 -0.06
C SER A 175 -30.65 16.43 1.15
N CYS A 176 -30.35 15.27 1.74
CA CYS A 176 -30.68 14.96 3.11
C CYS A 176 -29.39 14.83 3.93
N VAL A 177 -29.14 15.79 4.80
CA VAL A 177 -28.00 15.85 5.71
C VAL A 177 -28.50 15.99 7.14
N PRO A 178 -28.78 14.89 7.85
CA PRO A 178 -29.28 14.95 9.22
C PRO A 178 -28.35 15.73 10.15
N GLY A 179 -28.91 16.71 10.87
CA GLY A 179 -28.18 17.62 11.74
C GLY A 179 -27.74 18.94 11.08
N ALA A 180 -28.04 19.15 9.79
CA ALA A 180 -27.90 20.47 9.17
C ALA A 180 -28.99 21.41 9.68
N THR A 181 -28.62 22.65 10.02
CA THR A 181 -29.53 23.64 10.58
C THR A 181 -29.55 24.97 9.83
N THR A 182 -28.47 25.25 9.09
CA THR A 182 -28.27 26.58 8.47
C THR A 182 -28.81 26.66 7.04
N GLU A 183 -28.84 25.51 6.31
CA GLU A 183 -29.18 25.48 4.89
C GLU A 183 -30.35 24.53 4.61
N GLN A 184 -31.54 25.09 4.30
CA GLN A 184 -32.76 24.31 4.04
C GLN A 184 -32.63 23.30 2.89
N LYS A 185 -31.80 23.59 1.87
CA LYS A 185 -31.53 22.64 0.77
C LYS A 185 -30.90 21.34 1.25
N LEU A 186 -30.12 21.37 2.34
CA LEU A 186 -29.49 20.17 2.92
C LEU A 186 -30.49 19.27 3.67
N CYS A 187 -31.70 19.77 3.96
CA CYS A 187 -32.76 19.03 4.62
C CYS A 187 -33.93 18.69 3.66
N ARG A 188 -33.90 19.15 2.41
CA ARG A 188 -35.02 19.06 1.48
C ARG A 188 -35.45 17.62 1.19
N GLN A 189 -34.49 16.71 1.04
CA GLN A 189 -34.72 15.29 0.72
C GLN A 189 -34.95 14.41 1.97
N CYS A 190 -34.79 14.95 3.18
CA CYS A 190 -35.07 14.21 4.40
C CYS A 190 -36.57 13.92 4.56
N LYS A 191 -36.92 12.80 5.22
CA LYS A 191 -38.30 12.34 5.46
C LYS A 191 -38.62 12.37 6.95
N GLY A 192 -39.83 12.82 7.30
CA GLY A 192 -40.31 12.94 8.68
C GLY A 192 -41.20 14.16 8.88
N ASP A 193 -41.64 14.38 10.10
CA ASP A 193 -42.37 15.57 10.50
C ASP A 193 -41.45 16.81 10.63
N ALA A 194 -42.04 17.98 10.82
CA ALA A 194 -41.31 19.23 10.87
C ALA A 194 -40.23 19.32 11.98
N LYS A 195 -40.35 18.53 13.08
CA LYS A 195 -39.41 18.51 14.19
C LYS A 195 -38.29 17.48 14.01
N THR A 196 -38.56 16.36 13.34
CA THR A 196 -37.65 15.22 13.23
C THR A 196 -37.03 15.07 11.86
N LYS A 197 -37.61 15.70 10.82
CA LYS A 197 -37.26 15.54 9.40
C LYS A 197 -35.76 15.55 9.12
N CYS A 198 -35.00 16.48 9.69
CA CYS A 198 -33.54 16.62 9.47
C CYS A 198 -32.74 16.43 10.75
N SER A 199 -33.32 15.80 11.77
CA SER A 199 -32.62 15.54 13.03
C SER A 199 -31.65 14.37 12.91
N ARG A 200 -30.70 14.31 13.83
CA ARG A 200 -29.77 13.17 13.94
C ARG A 200 -30.44 11.84 14.34
N THR A 201 -31.72 11.92 14.76
CA THR A 201 -32.59 10.77 15.07
C THR A 201 -33.67 10.56 14.01
N GLY A 202 -33.64 11.34 12.92
CA GLY A 202 -34.59 11.24 11.80
C GLY A 202 -34.44 9.92 11.01
N LEU A 203 -35.47 9.61 10.24
CA LEU A 203 -35.58 8.33 9.48
C LEU A 203 -34.39 8.08 8.55
N TYR A 204 -33.83 9.12 7.93
CA TYR A 204 -32.70 9.01 7.01
C TYR A 204 -31.34 9.29 7.69
N SER A 205 -31.28 9.31 9.02
CA SER A 205 -30.03 9.45 9.76
C SER A 205 -29.24 8.14 9.85
N GLY A 206 -27.92 8.23 9.89
CA GLY A 206 -27.02 7.07 9.96
C GLY A 206 -26.83 6.35 8.64
N TYR A 207 -26.11 5.24 8.66
CA TYR A 207 -25.78 4.48 7.46
C TYR A 207 -27.03 3.91 6.78
N SER A 208 -27.85 3.18 7.53
CA SER A 208 -29.09 2.61 7.03
C SER A 208 -30.07 3.69 6.55
N GLY A 209 -30.16 4.81 7.29
CA GLY A 209 -31.02 5.92 6.91
C GLY A 209 -30.62 6.60 5.61
N ALA A 210 -29.32 6.88 5.41
CA ALA A 210 -28.82 7.44 4.15
C ALA A 210 -29.00 6.48 2.96
N PHE A 211 -28.84 5.19 3.19
CA PHE A 211 -29.14 4.19 2.15
C PHE A 211 -30.63 4.10 1.85
N THR A 212 -31.50 4.14 2.84
CA THR A 212 -32.94 4.19 2.65
C THR A 212 -33.36 5.42 1.86
N CYS A 213 -32.75 6.58 2.11
CA CYS A 213 -32.95 7.81 1.32
C CYS A 213 -32.64 7.60 -0.19
N LEU A 214 -31.56 6.88 -0.52
CA LEU A 214 -31.24 6.48 -1.90
C LEU A 214 -32.27 5.48 -2.45
N LYS A 215 -32.62 4.44 -1.66
CA LYS A 215 -33.57 3.40 -2.05
C LYS A 215 -34.94 4.01 -2.37
N ASP A 216 -35.44 4.93 -1.53
CA ASP A 216 -36.71 5.66 -1.69
C ASP A 216 -36.65 6.68 -2.86
N GLY A 217 -35.54 6.81 -3.57
CA GLY A 217 -35.37 7.73 -4.70
C GLY A 217 -35.35 9.21 -4.31
N LYS A 218 -35.05 9.53 -3.04
CA LYS A 218 -34.92 10.91 -2.56
C LYS A 218 -33.52 11.50 -2.86
N GLY A 219 -32.53 10.63 -3.05
CA GLY A 219 -31.20 10.98 -3.54
C GLY A 219 -30.74 10.08 -4.67
N GLU A 220 -29.89 10.61 -5.54
CA GLU A 220 -29.24 9.87 -6.63
C GLU A 220 -27.93 9.22 -6.16
N VAL A 221 -27.33 9.73 -5.09
CA VAL A 221 -26.11 9.19 -4.45
C VAL A 221 -26.25 9.14 -2.94
N ALA A 222 -25.78 8.07 -2.30
CA ALA A 222 -25.66 7.96 -0.84
C ALA A 222 -24.21 7.76 -0.43
N PHE A 223 -23.75 8.55 0.56
CA PHE A 223 -22.41 8.46 1.13
C PHE A 223 -22.47 7.67 2.44
N VAL A 224 -21.94 6.44 2.41
CA VAL A 224 -22.08 5.44 3.48
C VAL A 224 -20.80 4.62 3.67
N LYS A 225 -20.80 3.65 4.60
CA LYS A 225 -19.71 2.66 4.69
C LYS A 225 -19.94 1.48 3.75
N HIS A 226 -18.88 0.80 3.37
CA HIS A 226 -18.89 -0.31 2.41
C HIS A 226 -19.85 -1.46 2.76
N THR A 227 -20.11 -1.72 4.05
CA THR A 227 -21.02 -2.80 4.47
C THR A 227 -22.50 -2.43 4.39
N THR A 228 -22.81 -1.15 4.19
CA THR A 228 -24.19 -0.64 4.34
C THR A 228 -25.18 -1.29 3.38
N VAL A 229 -24.81 -1.50 2.10
CA VAL A 229 -25.72 -2.13 1.14
C VAL A 229 -25.99 -3.58 1.54
N GLN A 230 -24.93 -4.34 1.87
CA GLN A 230 -25.06 -5.73 2.31
C GLN A 230 -25.88 -5.88 3.62
N GLU A 231 -25.74 -4.94 4.55
CA GLU A 231 -26.47 -4.95 5.82
C GLU A 231 -27.97 -4.63 5.67
N ASN A 232 -28.36 -3.86 4.63
CA ASN A 232 -29.72 -3.33 4.47
C ASN A 232 -30.49 -3.90 3.26
N ALA A 233 -29.81 -4.42 2.25
CA ALA A 233 -30.42 -4.96 1.04
C ALA A 233 -29.53 -6.05 0.40
N PRO A 234 -29.23 -7.16 1.10
CA PRO A 234 -28.35 -8.21 0.61
C PRO A 234 -28.84 -8.84 -0.70
N GLU A 235 -30.14 -9.04 -0.85
CA GLU A 235 -30.75 -9.65 -2.04
C GLU A 235 -30.84 -8.69 -3.26
N GLU A 236 -30.77 -7.37 -3.00
CA GLU A 236 -30.86 -6.34 -4.04
C GLU A 236 -29.49 -5.70 -4.32
N LYS A 237 -28.38 -6.23 -3.78
CA LYS A 237 -27.07 -5.57 -3.87
C LYS A 237 -26.60 -5.31 -5.30
N ASP A 238 -26.97 -6.17 -6.23
CA ASP A 238 -26.63 -6.06 -7.64
C ASP A 238 -27.40 -4.95 -8.39
N GLU A 239 -28.37 -4.32 -7.74
CA GLU A 239 -29.07 -3.12 -8.23
C GLU A 239 -28.29 -1.83 -7.93
N TYR A 240 -27.20 -1.91 -7.19
CA TYR A 240 -26.38 -0.78 -6.78
C TYR A 240 -24.94 -0.90 -7.29
N GLU A 241 -24.29 0.25 -7.47
CA GLU A 241 -22.90 0.37 -7.88
C GLU A 241 -22.19 1.45 -7.04
N LEU A 242 -20.86 1.40 -7.03
CA LEU A 242 -20.01 2.39 -6.40
C LEU A 242 -19.49 3.38 -7.44
N LEU A 243 -19.44 4.67 -7.08
CA LEU A 243 -18.68 5.68 -7.82
C LEU A 243 -17.23 5.69 -7.33
N CYS A 244 -16.28 5.48 -8.23
CA CYS A 244 -14.86 5.43 -7.92
C CYS A 244 -14.19 6.81 -8.15
N LEU A 245 -13.07 7.04 -7.45
CA LEU A 245 -12.31 8.30 -7.57
C LEU A 245 -11.68 8.51 -8.96
N ASP A 246 -11.42 7.43 -9.70
CA ASP A 246 -10.90 7.47 -11.08
C ASP A 246 -11.97 7.78 -12.15
N GLY A 247 -13.22 7.93 -11.75
CA GLY A 247 -14.36 8.18 -12.64
C GLY A 247 -15.04 6.90 -13.14
N SER A 248 -14.55 5.71 -12.78
CA SER A 248 -15.19 4.43 -13.08
C SER A 248 -16.34 4.12 -12.12
N ARG A 249 -17.11 3.06 -12.44
CA ARG A 249 -18.15 2.49 -11.57
C ARG A 249 -17.81 1.02 -11.33
N GLN A 250 -18.09 0.53 -10.13
CA GLN A 250 -17.78 -0.84 -9.74
C GLN A 250 -18.96 -1.47 -8.97
N PRO A 251 -19.11 -2.80 -9.02
CA PRO A 251 -20.03 -3.52 -8.13
C PRO A 251 -19.74 -3.21 -6.66
N VAL A 252 -20.76 -3.29 -5.80
CA VAL A 252 -20.68 -2.98 -4.37
C VAL A 252 -19.59 -3.80 -3.65
N ASP A 253 -19.41 -5.07 -4.04
CA ASP A 253 -18.40 -5.96 -3.44
C ASP A 253 -16.96 -5.56 -3.76
N ASN A 254 -16.74 -4.72 -4.78
CA ASN A 254 -15.40 -4.28 -5.19
C ASN A 254 -14.94 -3.01 -4.46
N TYR A 255 -15.47 -2.74 -3.28
CA TYR A 255 -15.17 -1.54 -2.48
C TYR A 255 -13.68 -1.34 -2.15
N LYS A 256 -12.89 -2.40 -2.08
CA LYS A 256 -11.44 -2.30 -1.82
C LYS A 256 -10.71 -1.58 -2.95
N ALA A 257 -11.18 -1.73 -4.19
CA ALA A 257 -10.64 -1.03 -5.35
C ALA A 257 -11.40 0.26 -5.68
N CYS A 258 -12.61 0.44 -5.12
CA CYS A 258 -13.52 1.55 -5.41
C CYS A 258 -14.12 2.12 -4.12
N HIS A 259 -13.37 2.97 -3.46
CA HIS A 259 -13.78 3.71 -2.26
C HIS A 259 -13.27 5.15 -2.32
N TRP A 260 -13.82 6.01 -1.47
CA TRP A 260 -13.41 7.41 -1.40
C TRP A 260 -12.32 7.65 -0.37
N ALA A 261 -12.36 6.93 0.74
CA ALA A 261 -11.25 6.82 1.67
C ALA A 261 -11.37 5.55 2.52
N ARG A 262 -10.23 5.03 2.95
CA ARG A 262 -10.15 4.09 4.06
C ARG A 262 -10.18 4.88 5.35
N VAL A 263 -11.19 4.65 6.19
CA VAL A 263 -11.31 5.29 7.50
C VAL A 263 -10.59 4.41 8.51
N PRO A 264 -9.49 4.89 9.11
CA PRO A 264 -8.73 4.11 10.06
C PRO A 264 -9.51 3.89 11.37
N ALA A 265 -9.21 2.79 12.05
CA ALA A 265 -9.64 2.54 13.41
C ALA A 265 -9.05 3.58 14.38
N HIS A 266 -9.53 3.60 15.63
CA HIS A 266 -8.82 4.31 16.69
C HIS A 266 -7.39 3.81 16.81
N ALA A 267 -6.47 4.70 17.13
CA ALA A 267 -5.07 4.34 17.29
C ALA A 267 -4.47 4.96 18.55
N VAL A 268 -3.61 4.22 19.18
CA VAL A 268 -2.75 4.71 20.25
C VAL A 268 -1.68 5.60 19.62
N VAL A 269 -1.60 6.86 20.06
CA VAL A 269 -0.58 7.81 19.65
C VAL A 269 0.46 8.00 20.74
N ALA A 270 1.71 8.20 20.33
CA ALA A 270 2.85 8.42 21.22
C ALA A 270 3.88 9.33 20.53
N ARG A 271 4.88 9.78 21.31
CA ARG A 271 6.10 10.39 20.74
C ARG A 271 6.89 9.34 19.94
N ASP A 272 7.64 9.79 18.95
CA ASP A 272 8.56 8.94 18.19
C ASP A 272 9.91 8.81 18.96
N ASP A 273 9.89 8.07 20.05
CA ASP A 273 11.03 7.86 20.95
C ASP A 273 11.11 6.39 21.41
N ASN A 274 12.06 6.10 22.30
CA ASN A 274 12.29 4.75 22.85
C ASN A 274 11.13 4.22 23.71
N LYS A 275 10.15 5.05 24.06
CA LYS A 275 8.95 4.62 24.80
C LYS A 275 7.96 3.81 23.98
N VAL A 276 8.03 3.88 22.65
CA VAL A 276 7.11 3.16 21.76
C VAL A 276 7.10 1.65 22.06
N ASP A 277 8.27 1.05 22.24
CA ASP A 277 8.39 -0.37 22.55
C ASP A 277 7.85 -0.71 23.95
N ASP A 278 8.08 0.14 24.95
CA ASP A 278 7.54 -0.03 26.30
C ASP A 278 6.00 0.01 26.30
N ILE A 279 5.43 0.98 25.57
CA ILE A 279 3.97 1.12 25.44
C ILE A 279 3.39 -0.11 24.74
N TRP A 280 3.98 -0.57 23.64
CA TRP A 280 3.52 -1.75 22.93
C TRP A 280 3.64 -3.01 23.79
N ASN A 281 4.76 -3.21 24.47
CA ASN A 281 4.98 -4.37 25.36
C ASN A 281 3.94 -4.41 26.51
N PHE A 282 3.62 -3.24 27.08
CA PHE A 282 2.57 -3.12 28.08
C PHE A 282 1.19 -3.50 27.49
N LEU A 283 0.82 -2.89 26.35
CA LEU A 283 -0.49 -3.12 25.71
C LEU A 283 -0.65 -4.57 25.23
N SER A 284 0.41 -5.18 24.67
CA SER A 284 0.40 -6.58 24.24
C SER A 284 0.12 -7.52 25.40
N LYS A 285 0.79 -7.34 26.52
CA LYS A 285 0.56 -8.15 27.74
C LYS A 285 -0.80 -7.88 28.37
N ALA A 286 -1.26 -6.62 28.36
CA ALA A 286 -2.57 -6.27 28.89
C ALA A 286 -3.70 -6.96 28.10
N GLN A 287 -3.61 -6.99 26.77
CA GLN A 287 -4.62 -7.68 25.95
C GLN A 287 -4.55 -9.21 26.06
N GLU A 288 -3.37 -9.80 26.24
CA GLU A 288 -3.23 -11.25 26.51
C GLU A 288 -3.96 -11.66 27.80
N LYS A 289 -3.89 -10.82 28.84
CA LYS A 289 -4.50 -11.08 30.13
C LYS A 289 -5.96 -10.68 30.26
N PHE A 290 -6.34 -9.56 29.63
CA PHE A 290 -7.62 -8.88 29.84
C PHE A 290 -8.38 -8.60 28.55
N GLY A 291 -7.95 -9.16 27.42
CA GLY A 291 -8.61 -9.03 26.12
C GLY A 291 -9.84 -9.92 25.98
N VAL A 292 -10.42 -9.90 24.78
CA VAL A 292 -11.61 -10.70 24.47
C VAL A 292 -11.31 -12.20 24.60
N GLY A 293 -12.24 -12.93 25.22
CA GLY A 293 -12.11 -14.38 25.43
C GLY A 293 -11.31 -14.78 26.66
N THR A 294 -10.78 -13.85 27.46
CA THR A 294 -10.14 -14.14 28.74
C THR A 294 -11.19 -14.34 29.84
N THR A 295 -10.83 -15.10 30.87
CA THR A 295 -11.70 -15.40 32.01
C THR A 295 -11.67 -14.34 33.11
N ASN A 296 -10.91 -13.26 32.94
CA ASN A 296 -10.77 -12.19 33.89
C ASN A 296 -12.06 -11.35 34.01
N THR A 297 -12.36 -10.90 35.22
CA THR A 297 -13.48 -9.98 35.47
C THR A 297 -13.25 -8.58 34.91
N PHE A 298 -11.99 -8.15 34.83
CA PHE A 298 -11.61 -6.91 34.15
C PHE A 298 -11.53 -7.16 32.64
N GLN A 299 -12.18 -6.31 31.86
CA GLN A 299 -12.16 -6.36 30.39
C GLN A 299 -11.47 -5.10 29.84
N LEU A 300 -10.40 -5.30 29.07
CA LEU A 300 -9.68 -4.19 28.42
C LEU A 300 -10.59 -3.48 27.41
N PHE A 301 -11.33 -4.25 26.61
CA PHE A 301 -12.27 -3.79 25.57
C PHE A 301 -13.72 -4.02 26.04
N GLY A 302 -14.18 -3.28 27.00
CA GLY A 302 -15.53 -3.39 27.51
C GLY A 302 -15.77 -2.50 28.73
N PRO A 303 -17.03 -2.28 29.11
CA PRO A 303 -17.35 -1.49 30.28
C PRO A 303 -16.94 -2.22 31.57
N PRO A 304 -16.52 -1.50 32.60
CA PRO A 304 -16.29 -2.09 33.93
C PRO A 304 -17.63 -2.39 34.60
N GLY A 305 -18.18 -3.62 34.43
CA GLY A 305 -19.40 -4.06 35.11
C GLY A 305 -20.68 -3.92 34.26
N LYS A 306 -21.85 -3.72 34.92
CA LYS A 306 -23.17 -3.66 34.27
C LYS A 306 -23.23 -2.56 33.23
N LYS A 307 -23.95 -2.78 32.09
CA LYS A 307 -24.13 -1.86 30.98
C LYS A 307 -24.72 -0.51 31.45
N ASP A 308 -23.85 0.44 31.78
CA ASP A 308 -24.18 1.83 31.99
C ASP A 308 -23.73 2.60 30.75
N PRO A 309 -24.64 3.30 30.02
CA PRO A 309 -24.27 4.09 28.84
C PRO A 309 -23.18 5.15 29.11
N ALA A 310 -23.08 5.66 30.35
CA ALA A 310 -22.04 6.61 30.76
C ALA A 310 -20.64 5.98 30.89
N LEU A 311 -20.55 4.65 30.93
CA LEU A 311 -19.30 3.89 31.08
C LEU A 311 -18.85 3.22 29.77
N LYS A 312 -19.33 3.71 28.63
CA LYS A 312 -19.06 3.15 27.32
C LYS A 312 -17.76 3.69 26.73
N ASP A 313 -17.04 2.81 26.00
CA ASP A 313 -15.83 3.17 25.23
C ASP A 313 -14.70 3.81 26.10
N LEU A 314 -14.48 3.31 27.32
CA LEU A 314 -13.44 3.81 28.22
C LEU A 314 -12.07 3.26 27.86
N LEU A 315 -11.06 4.11 27.69
CA LEU A 315 -9.68 3.84 27.23
C LEU A 315 -9.60 3.37 25.79
N PHE A 316 -10.45 2.42 25.39
CA PHE A 316 -10.59 1.85 24.05
C PHE A 316 -12.07 1.68 23.70
N LYS A 317 -12.38 1.47 22.45
CA LYS A 317 -13.74 1.11 22.01
C LYS A 317 -14.14 -0.23 22.58
N ASP A 318 -15.38 -0.34 23.09
CA ASP A 318 -15.96 -1.61 23.56
C ASP A 318 -16.10 -2.65 22.44
N SER A 319 -16.18 -2.19 21.19
CA SER A 319 -16.23 -3.01 19.98
C SER A 319 -14.85 -3.51 19.51
N ALA A 320 -13.77 -3.04 20.12
CA ALA A 320 -12.44 -3.55 19.79
C ALA A 320 -12.28 -4.98 20.29
N VAL A 321 -11.63 -5.82 19.50
CA VAL A 321 -11.35 -7.21 19.85
C VAL A 321 -9.88 -7.43 20.16
N MET A 322 -8.99 -6.58 19.66
CA MET A 322 -7.55 -6.60 19.95
C MET A 322 -6.90 -5.27 19.52
N LEU A 323 -5.64 -5.11 19.90
CA LEU A 323 -4.72 -4.09 19.37
C LEU A 323 -3.72 -4.75 18.45
N LYS A 324 -3.40 -4.09 17.35
CA LYS A 324 -2.36 -4.50 16.39
C LYS A 324 -1.28 -3.43 16.32
N ARG A 325 -0.01 -3.84 16.45
CA ARG A 325 1.13 -2.93 16.31
C ARG A 325 1.15 -2.31 14.91
N ILE A 326 1.36 -1.01 14.85
CA ILE A 326 1.56 -0.27 13.60
C ILE A 326 3.04 -0.35 13.23
N PRO A 327 3.38 -0.60 11.94
CA PRO A 327 4.76 -0.63 11.49
C PRO A 327 5.53 0.66 11.84
N PRO A 328 6.80 0.58 12.30
CA PRO A 328 7.55 1.75 12.76
C PRO A 328 7.71 2.87 11.73
N LEU A 329 7.74 2.54 10.44
CA LEU A 329 7.87 3.52 9.34
C LEU A 329 6.54 4.18 8.94
N MET A 330 5.41 3.75 9.52
CA MET A 330 4.09 4.32 9.24
C MET A 330 3.86 5.55 10.12
N ASP A 331 3.94 6.72 9.53
CA ASP A 331 3.58 7.99 10.19
C ASP A 331 2.06 8.24 10.15
N THR A 332 1.61 9.35 10.74
CA THR A 332 0.20 9.75 10.78
C THR A 332 -0.42 9.87 9.40
N GLN A 333 0.29 10.44 8.42
CA GLN A 333 -0.23 10.65 7.08
C GLN A 333 -0.45 9.32 6.34
N LEU A 334 0.48 8.36 6.48
CA LEU A 334 0.33 7.01 5.93
C LEU A 334 -0.77 6.22 6.64
N TYR A 335 -0.87 6.33 7.97
CA TYR A 335 -1.92 5.64 8.75
C TYR A 335 -3.32 6.09 8.35
N LEU A 336 -3.53 7.40 8.19
CA LEU A 336 -4.81 7.98 7.82
C LEU A 336 -5.19 7.73 6.35
N SER A 337 -4.25 7.43 5.46
CA SER A 337 -4.30 7.45 4.00
C SER A 337 -4.37 8.86 3.41
N PHE A 338 -3.94 8.96 2.14
CA PHE A 338 -3.94 10.26 1.44
C PHE A 338 -5.34 10.86 1.33
N GLU A 339 -6.34 10.05 0.98
CA GLU A 339 -7.71 10.50 0.77
C GLU A 339 -8.32 11.05 2.06
N TYR A 340 -8.18 10.31 3.16
CA TYR A 340 -8.70 10.74 4.46
C TYR A 340 -7.98 12.01 4.95
N TYR A 341 -6.64 12.01 4.90
CA TYR A 341 -5.81 13.14 5.31
C TYR A 341 -6.15 14.41 4.51
N SER A 342 -6.21 14.28 3.17
CA SER A 342 -6.54 15.38 2.26
C SER A 342 -7.97 15.89 2.44
N ALA A 343 -8.93 14.99 2.71
CA ALA A 343 -10.31 15.36 2.97
C ALA A 343 -10.43 16.23 4.24
N ILE A 344 -9.82 15.80 5.36
CA ILE A 344 -9.82 16.56 6.60
C ILE A 344 -9.08 17.89 6.42
N GLN A 345 -7.90 17.88 5.82
CA GLN A 345 -7.12 19.09 5.55
C GLN A 345 -7.91 20.11 4.73
N SER A 346 -8.65 19.64 3.72
CA SER A 346 -9.48 20.53 2.87
C SER A 346 -10.64 21.18 3.60
N LEU A 347 -11.16 20.58 4.66
CA LEU A 347 -12.21 21.13 5.51
C LEU A 347 -11.70 22.03 6.65
N GLN A 348 -10.39 21.96 6.95
CA GLN A 348 -9.76 22.74 8.02
C GLN A 348 -8.99 23.96 7.50
N LYS A 349 -9.13 24.32 6.20
CA LYS A 349 -8.35 25.36 5.55
C LYS A 349 -8.16 26.62 6.39
N ASP A 350 -6.98 26.67 7.04
CA ASP A 350 -6.39 27.91 7.60
C ASP A 350 -5.12 28.31 6.81
N GLN A 351 -4.83 27.68 5.65
CA GLN A 351 -3.60 27.99 4.91
C GLN A 351 -3.81 28.05 3.40
N LEU A 352 -3.52 29.23 2.88
CA LEU A 352 -3.08 29.53 1.54
C LEU A 352 -2.14 28.45 0.99
N SER A 353 -2.64 27.56 0.16
CA SER A 353 -1.78 26.92 -0.82
C SER A 353 -2.54 26.44 -2.06
N SER A 354 -2.38 27.23 -3.10
CA SER A 354 -1.94 26.77 -4.39
C SER A 354 -2.96 26.21 -5.36
N ASN A 355 -3.79 27.09 -5.90
CA ASN A 355 -4.41 26.87 -7.22
C ASN A 355 -3.39 26.88 -8.40
N ARG A 356 -2.08 27.01 -8.15
CA ARG A 356 -1.01 26.99 -9.16
C ARG A 356 -0.38 25.61 -9.41
N ARG A 357 -0.63 24.59 -8.58
CA ARG A 357 -0.02 23.24 -8.71
C ARG A 357 -0.87 22.22 -9.45
N GLU A 358 -2.12 22.51 -9.77
CA GLU A 358 -3.05 21.50 -10.32
C GLU A 358 -2.74 21.05 -11.75
N ASN A 359 -1.99 21.82 -12.55
CA ASN A 359 -1.71 21.46 -13.94
C ASN A 359 -0.44 20.62 -14.16
N LYS A 360 0.42 20.49 -13.17
CA LYS A 360 1.66 19.72 -13.28
C LYS A 360 1.48 18.29 -12.76
N THR A 361 2.21 17.35 -13.36
CA THR A 361 2.32 15.98 -12.85
C THR A 361 3.73 15.77 -12.29
N ARG A 362 3.81 15.41 -11.01
CA ARG A 362 5.09 15.18 -10.33
C ARG A 362 5.50 13.73 -10.52
N TRP A 363 6.49 13.54 -11.37
CA TRP A 363 7.10 12.23 -11.59
C TRP A 363 8.10 11.91 -10.49
N CYS A 364 8.06 10.71 -9.93
CA CYS A 364 9.05 10.27 -8.95
C CYS A 364 10.23 9.61 -9.66
N ALA A 365 11.43 10.12 -9.39
CA ALA A 365 12.70 9.63 -9.92
C ALA A 365 13.51 8.97 -8.80
N VAL A 366 14.04 7.77 -9.05
CA VAL A 366 14.87 7.04 -8.09
C VAL A 366 16.35 7.40 -8.29
N GLY A 367 16.89 8.12 -7.32
CA GLY A 367 18.30 8.51 -7.35
C GLY A 367 18.64 9.65 -8.33
N LYS A 368 19.91 10.03 -8.36
CA LYS A 368 20.38 11.22 -9.09
C LYS A 368 20.28 11.08 -10.62
N ASN A 369 20.55 9.89 -11.16
CA ASN A 369 20.56 9.70 -12.62
C ASN A 369 19.14 9.79 -13.22
N GLU A 370 18.14 9.17 -12.57
CA GLU A 370 16.73 9.34 -12.98
C GLU A 370 16.28 10.79 -12.81
N LYS A 371 16.68 11.44 -11.70
CA LYS A 371 16.36 12.85 -11.47
C LYS A 371 16.89 13.73 -12.60
N SER A 372 18.11 13.52 -13.07
CA SER A 372 18.70 14.28 -14.18
C SER A 372 17.94 14.09 -15.49
N LYS A 373 17.54 12.84 -15.83
CA LYS A 373 16.73 12.57 -17.02
C LYS A 373 15.33 13.20 -16.89
N CYS A 374 14.73 13.12 -15.69
CA CYS A 374 13.44 13.72 -15.42
C CYS A 374 13.47 15.24 -15.50
N ASP A 375 14.54 15.90 -15.02
CA ASP A 375 14.69 17.35 -15.10
C ASP A 375 14.77 17.84 -16.55
N LEU A 376 15.45 17.09 -17.41
CA LEU A 376 15.42 17.38 -18.86
C LEU A 376 14.00 17.23 -19.42
N TRP A 377 13.29 16.16 -19.04
CA TRP A 377 11.89 15.96 -19.42
C TRP A 377 10.99 17.11 -18.94
N SER A 378 11.20 17.59 -17.72
CA SER A 378 10.50 18.76 -17.16
C SER A 378 10.67 20.00 -18.04
N VAL A 379 11.89 20.27 -18.49
CA VAL A 379 12.21 21.42 -19.35
C VAL A 379 11.53 21.30 -20.72
N VAL A 380 11.68 20.17 -21.40
CA VAL A 380 11.14 19.98 -22.76
C VAL A 380 9.62 19.84 -22.79
N SER A 381 9.00 19.42 -21.67
CA SER A 381 7.54 19.37 -21.50
C SER A 381 6.92 20.73 -21.15
N ASN A 382 7.69 21.83 -21.17
CA ASN A 382 7.26 23.15 -20.73
C ASN A 382 6.68 23.15 -19.28
N GLY A 383 7.21 22.28 -18.42
CA GLY A 383 6.80 22.16 -17.03
C GLY A 383 5.50 21.39 -16.79
N GLU A 384 4.95 20.67 -17.79
CA GLU A 384 3.85 19.71 -17.55
C GLU A 384 4.29 18.59 -16.62
N VAL A 385 5.56 18.17 -16.73
CA VAL A 385 6.21 17.22 -15.80
C VAL A 385 7.07 18.00 -14.82
N GLU A 386 6.94 17.66 -13.55
CA GLU A 386 7.79 18.12 -12.44
C GLU A 386 8.45 16.90 -11.80
N CYS A 387 9.67 17.05 -11.27
CA CYS A 387 10.44 15.89 -10.82
C CYS A 387 10.64 15.90 -9.30
N THR A 388 10.20 14.83 -8.64
CA THR A 388 10.48 14.55 -7.23
C THR A 388 11.49 13.42 -7.15
N VAL A 389 12.49 13.52 -6.28
CA VAL A 389 13.50 12.47 -6.09
C VAL A 389 13.22 11.66 -4.84
N ALA A 390 13.51 10.36 -4.91
CA ALA A 390 13.52 9.44 -3.77
C ALA A 390 14.78 8.55 -3.82
N ASP A 391 15.17 7.99 -2.69
CA ASP A 391 16.37 7.15 -2.60
C ASP A 391 16.16 5.75 -3.20
N ASN A 392 14.93 5.27 -3.15
CA ASN A 392 14.55 3.96 -3.67
C ASN A 392 13.09 3.94 -4.16
N THR A 393 12.70 2.84 -4.80
CA THR A 393 11.36 2.67 -5.38
C THR A 393 10.25 2.66 -4.31
N LYS A 394 10.49 2.09 -3.12
CA LYS A 394 9.50 2.08 -2.03
C LYS A 394 9.21 3.50 -1.55
N ASP A 395 10.24 4.34 -1.42
CA ASP A 395 10.08 5.75 -1.04
C ASP A 395 9.29 6.53 -2.10
N CYS A 396 9.44 6.20 -3.38
CA CYS A 396 8.61 6.75 -4.44
C CYS A 396 7.13 6.36 -4.26
N ILE A 397 6.83 5.10 -3.97
CA ILE A 397 5.46 4.64 -3.68
C ILE A 397 4.88 5.43 -2.50
N VAL A 398 5.65 5.57 -1.41
CA VAL A 398 5.26 6.37 -0.23
C VAL A 398 4.99 7.84 -0.61
N LYS A 399 5.86 8.47 -1.39
CA LYS A 399 5.68 9.85 -1.86
C LYS A 399 4.41 10.01 -2.70
N ILE A 400 4.09 9.03 -3.55
CA ILE A 400 2.85 9.05 -4.33
C ILE A 400 1.63 8.91 -3.40
N MET A 401 1.68 7.99 -2.43
CA MET A 401 0.62 7.83 -1.43
C MET A 401 0.39 9.09 -0.59
N LYS A 402 1.45 9.84 -0.26
CA LYS A 402 1.39 11.12 0.49
C LYS A 402 1.01 12.31 -0.39
N GLY A 403 0.89 12.14 -1.71
CA GLY A 403 0.66 13.24 -2.63
C GLY A 403 1.87 14.16 -2.83
N GLU A 404 3.08 13.73 -2.47
CA GLU A 404 4.34 14.44 -2.74
C GLU A 404 4.86 14.17 -4.16
N ALA A 405 4.45 13.07 -4.76
CA ALA A 405 4.61 12.72 -6.17
C ALA A 405 3.29 12.21 -6.74
N ASP A 406 3.17 12.05 -8.06
CA ASP A 406 1.94 11.64 -8.71
C ASP A 406 2.09 10.30 -9.45
N ALA A 407 3.24 9.99 -10.04
CA ALA A 407 3.41 8.79 -10.86
C ALA A 407 4.86 8.27 -10.89
N ILE A 408 5.01 6.97 -11.16
CA ILE A 408 6.26 6.27 -11.45
C ILE A 408 5.97 5.04 -12.31
N SER A 409 6.94 4.61 -13.15
CA SER A 409 6.88 3.30 -13.83
C SER A 409 7.56 2.23 -12.98
N LEU A 410 6.88 1.10 -12.75
CA LEU A 410 7.27 0.04 -11.84
C LEU A 410 7.28 -1.33 -12.51
N ASP A 411 8.19 -2.22 -12.08
CA ASP A 411 8.09 -3.64 -12.39
C ASP A 411 6.90 -4.32 -11.69
N GLY A 412 6.57 -5.55 -12.11
CA GLY A 412 5.41 -6.27 -11.58
C GLY A 412 5.43 -6.48 -10.07
N GLY A 413 6.60 -6.69 -9.46
CA GLY A 413 6.73 -6.84 -8.00
C GLY A 413 6.34 -5.57 -7.27
N PHE A 414 6.81 -4.43 -7.73
CA PHE A 414 6.44 -3.13 -7.17
C PHE A 414 5.04 -2.66 -7.59
N VAL A 415 4.52 -3.10 -8.75
CA VAL A 415 3.10 -2.89 -9.08
C VAL A 415 2.20 -3.60 -8.05
N TYR A 416 2.57 -4.82 -7.62
CA TYR A 416 1.87 -5.50 -6.52
C TYR A 416 1.91 -4.67 -5.23
N THR A 417 3.09 -4.25 -4.79
CA THR A 417 3.28 -3.43 -3.58
C THR A 417 2.46 -2.14 -3.65
N ALA A 418 2.57 -1.41 -4.76
CA ALA A 418 1.81 -0.18 -5.00
C ALA A 418 0.29 -0.43 -5.00
N GLY A 419 -0.17 -1.53 -5.61
CA GLY A 419 -1.57 -1.92 -5.66
C GLY A 419 -2.16 -2.26 -4.30
N VAL A 420 -1.41 -2.99 -3.45
CA VAL A 420 -1.80 -3.24 -2.04
C VAL A 420 -1.93 -1.93 -1.27
N CYS A 421 -1.10 -0.93 -1.60
CA CYS A 421 -1.13 0.41 -1.02
C CYS A 421 -2.21 1.33 -1.64
N GLY A 422 -3.07 0.83 -2.54
CA GLY A 422 -4.19 1.58 -3.12
C GLY A 422 -3.86 2.34 -4.41
N LEU A 423 -2.65 2.24 -4.95
CA LEU A 423 -2.30 2.82 -6.24
C LEU A 423 -2.84 1.96 -7.40
N VAL A 424 -3.09 2.58 -8.55
CA VAL A 424 -3.66 1.91 -9.71
C VAL A 424 -2.73 1.98 -10.91
N PRO A 425 -2.58 0.90 -11.72
CA PRO A 425 -1.83 0.93 -12.96
C PRO A 425 -2.65 1.63 -14.05
N VAL A 426 -1.99 2.49 -14.84
CA VAL A 426 -2.66 3.33 -15.86
C VAL A 426 -2.13 3.14 -17.26
N MET A 427 -0.83 2.88 -17.43
CA MET A 427 -0.16 2.61 -18.70
C MET A 427 0.81 1.45 -18.52
N GLY A 428 0.85 0.51 -19.46
CA GLY A 428 1.83 -0.57 -19.49
C GLY A 428 2.92 -0.29 -20.51
N GLU A 429 4.18 -0.62 -20.20
CA GLU A 429 5.27 -0.57 -21.17
C GLU A 429 5.14 -1.74 -22.16
N SER A 430 5.38 -1.51 -23.44
CA SER A 430 5.47 -2.57 -24.45
C SER A 430 6.87 -2.66 -25.02
N TYR A 431 7.45 -3.86 -25.00
CA TYR A 431 8.82 -4.13 -25.47
C TYR A 431 8.85 -4.75 -26.87
N GLU A 432 7.70 -5.11 -27.45
CA GLU A 432 7.59 -5.68 -28.79
C GLU A 432 7.10 -4.61 -29.78
N GLY A 433 7.97 -4.19 -30.70
CA GLY A 433 7.58 -3.50 -31.92
C GLY A 433 7.03 -4.52 -32.92
N LYS A 434 5.87 -4.28 -33.54
CA LYS A 434 5.38 -5.18 -34.60
C LYS A 434 6.34 -5.24 -35.77
N HIS A 435 6.95 -6.42 -35.97
CA HIS A 435 7.21 -6.94 -37.31
C HIS A 435 5.95 -7.69 -37.77
N SER A 436 5.09 -7.05 -38.56
CA SER A 436 4.07 -7.75 -39.32
C SER A 436 4.69 -8.13 -40.66
N PRO A 437 4.78 -9.45 -41.04
CA PRO A 437 5.30 -9.85 -42.34
C PRO A 437 4.32 -9.67 -43.50
N SER A 438 3.11 -9.15 -43.27
CA SER A 438 2.13 -8.93 -44.35
C SER A 438 1.83 -7.45 -44.54
N GLY A 439 2.29 -6.93 -45.70
CA GLY A 439 2.05 -5.57 -46.15
C GLY A 439 0.57 -5.27 -46.39
N SER A 440 -0.07 -4.69 -45.44
CA SER A 440 -1.28 -3.90 -45.63
C SER A 440 -1.08 -2.51 -45.02
N ARG A 441 -0.91 -1.53 -45.88
CA ARG A 441 -0.96 -0.09 -45.58
C ARG A 441 -2.38 0.24 -45.10
N TRP A 442 -2.57 0.35 -43.77
CA TRP A 442 -3.68 1.11 -43.23
C TRP A 442 -3.10 2.22 -42.34
N TRP A 443 -3.32 3.43 -42.77
CA TRP A 443 -3.03 4.66 -42.07
C TRP A 443 -4.06 4.86 -40.98
N GLY A 444 -3.62 4.90 -39.70
CA GLY A 444 -4.45 5.33 -38.59
C GLY A 444 -4.44 4.40 -37.38
N MET A 445 -3.92 4.88 -36.30
CA MET A 445 -4.06 4.42 -34.90
C MET A 445 -3.80 2.92 -34.62
N GLY A 446 -2.68 2.59 -33.98
CA GLY A 446 -2.55 1.33 -33.29
C GLY A 446 -1.24 0.56 -33.45
N TRP A 447 -0.09 1.22 -33.26
CA TRP A 447 1.22 0.53 -33.29
C TRP A 447 1.50 -0.31 -32.04
N CYS A 448 0.82 -0.03 -30.91
CA CYS A 448 0.98 -0.68 -29.64
C CYS A 448 -0.30 -1.37 -29.23
N LYS A 449 -0.44 -2.69 -29.46
CA LYS A 449 -1.73 -3.39 -29.24
C LYS A 449 -1.83 -4.17 -27.93
N SER A 450 -0.75 -4.48 -27.25
CA SER A 450 -0.79 -5.17 -25.94
C SER A 450 0.48 -4.90 -25.13
N PRO A 451 0.42 -4.86 -23.79
CA PRO A 451 1.62 -4.94 -22.98
C PRO A 451 2.32 -6.25 -23.31
N ALA A 452 3.53 -6.19 -23.88
CA ALA A 452 4.29 -7.40 -24.15
C ALA A 452 4.83 -7.95 -22.83
N SER A 453 4.43 -9.14 -22.47
CA SER A 453 4.90 -9.85 -21.29
C SER A 453 6.13 -10.69 -21.62
N TYR A 454 6.96 -10.95 -20.62
CA TYR A 454 8.00 -11.97 -20.73
C TYR A 454 7.66 -13.19 -19.85
N PHE A 455 8.40 -14.29 -20.02
CA PHE A 455 8.18 -15.50 -19.25
C PHE A 455 9.35 -15.72 -18.29
N ALA A 456 9.04 -15.97 -17.03
CA ALA A 456 9.99 -16.49 -16.06
C ALA A 456 10.17 -17.97 -16.28
N VAL A 457 11.40 -18.43 -16.34
CA VAL A 457 11.75 -19.82 -16.59
C VAL A 457 12.78 -20.32 -15.58
N ALA A 458 12.74 -21.62 -15.33
CA ALA A 458 13.80 -22.36 -14.65
C ALA A 458 14.62 -23.10 -15.69
N VAL A 459 15.91 -22.78 -15.79
CA VAL A 459 16.83 -23.35 -16.79
C VAL A 459 17.80 -24.30 -16.11
N VAL A 460 18.03 -25.45 -16.73
CA VAL A 460 19.00 -26.46 -16.29
C VAL A 460 19.90 -26.87 -17.45
N LYS A 461 21.03 -27.48 -17.15
CA LYS A 461 21.86 -28.16 -18.18
C LYS A 461 21.13 -29.42 -18.67
N LYS A 462 21.18 -29.68 -19.96
CA LYS A 462 20.58 -30.87 -20.56
C LYS A 462 21.24 -32.16 -20.11
N SER A 463 22.51 -32.08 -19.71
CA SER A 463 23.26 -33.19 -19.11
C SER A 463 22.66 -33.72 -17.80
N ASP A 464 22.03 -32.82 -17.02
CA ASP A 464 21.58 -33.10 -15.66
C ASP A 464 20.14 -33.64 -15.70
N ARG A 465 19.96 -34.81 -16.27
CA ARG A 465 18.65 -35.41 -16.64
C ARG A 465 17.74 -35.74 -15.46
N ASP A 466 18.31 -35.90 -14.28
CA ASP A 466 17.59 -36.20 -13.04
C ASP A 466 16.95 -34.99 -12.38
N ILE A 467 17.25 -33.76 -12.83
CA ILE A 467 16.70 -32.55 -12.26
C ILE A 467 15.35 -32.23 -12.89
N THR A 468 14.31 -32.13 -12.06
CA THR A 468 12.95 -31.73 -12.44
C THR A 468 12.46 -30.65 -11.51
N TRP A 469 11.35 -29.94 -11.85
CA TRP A 469 10.72 -28.97 -10.98
C TRP A 469 10.35 -29.56 -9.60
N ASN A 470 10.01 -30.86 -9.55
CA ASN A 470 9.52 -31.52 -8.35
C ASN A 470 10.62 -31.96 -7.38
N ASN A 471 11.89 -32.01 -7.80
CA ASN A 471 13.02 -32.45 -6.96
C ASN A 471 14.14 -31.41 -6.83
N LEU A 472 13.79 -30.12 -6.85
CA LEU A 472 14.73 -29.01 -6.69
C LEU A 472 15.29 -28.87 -5.27
N GLN A 473 14.66 -29.47 -4.27
CA GLN A 473 15.17 -29.44 -2.90
C GLN A 473 16.59 -30.05 -2.82
N GLY A 474 17.50 -29.33 -2.15
CA GLY A 474 18.90 -29.74 -2.01
C GLY A 474 19.76 -29.51 -3.25
N LYS A 475 19.25 -28.95 -4.34
CA LYS A 475 20.02 -28.56 -5.54
C LYS A 475 20.69 -27.19 -5.33
N ARG A 476 21.63 -26.83 -6.23
CA ARG A 476 22.34 -25.54 -6.24
C ARG A 476 21.63 -24.55 -7.13
N SER A 477 21.22 -23.41 -6.57
CA SER A 477 20.36 -22.45 -7.26
C SER A 477 21.04 -21.13 -7.61
N CYS A 478 20.65 -20.56 -8.75
CA CYS A 478 21.16 -19.28 -9.27
C CYS A 478 20.01 -18.31 -9.52
N HIS A 479 20.07 -17.16 -8.89
CA HIS A 479 19.03 -16.15 -8.88
C HIS A 479 19.54 -14.79 -9.37
N THR A 480 18.67 -13.99 -9.96
CA THR A 480 19.05 -12.65 -10.47
C THR A 480 19.36 -11.66 -9.36
N ALA A 481 18.65 -11.72 -8.26
CA ALA A 481 18.82 -11.10 -6.94
C ALA A 481 17.55 -11.34 -6.12
N VAL A 482 17.65 -11.22 -4.80
CA VAL A 482 16.51 -11.22 -3.87
C VAL A 482 15.52 -10.12 -4.25
N GLY A 483 14.21 -10.41 -4.21
CA GLY A 483 13.14 -9.48 -4.52
C GLY A 483 12.90 -9.23 -6.01
N ARG A 484 13.72 -9.77 -6.93
CA ARG A 484 13.48 -9.63 -8.37
C ARG A 484 12.45 -10.65 -8.89
N THR A 485 11.62 -10.19 -9.82
CA THR A 485 10.45 -10.92 -10.31
C THR A 485 10.74 -12.35 -10.78
N ALA A 486 11.48 -12.52 -11.88
CA ALA A 486 11.71 -13.85 -12.48
C ALA A 486 12.75 -14.68 -11.72
N GLY A 487 13.72 -14.02 -11.10
CA GLY A 487 14.82 -14.71 -10.40
C GLY A 487 14.51 -15.05 -8.94
N TRP A 488 13.50 -14.45 -8.35
CA TRP A 488 13.18 -14.63 -6.93
C TRP A 488 11.69 -14.77 -6.66
N ASN A 489 10.87 -13.72 -6.91
CA ASN A 489 9.49 -13.67 -6.44
C ASN A 489 8.65 -14.82 -6.99
N ILE A 490 8.77 -15.13 -8.29
CA ILE A 490 8.04 -16.23 -8.92
C ILE A 490 8.52 -17.59 -8.42
N PRO A 491 9.80 -17.97 -8.54
CA PRO A 491 10.22 -19.28 -8.10
C PRO A 491 10.02 -19.51 -6.60
N MET A 492 10.32 -18.51 -5.74
CA MET A 492 10.14 -18.66 -4.30
C MET A 492 8.67 -18.73 -3.91
N GLY A 493 7.81 -17.93 -4.55
CA GLY A 493 6.36 -17.99 -4.34
C GLY A 493 5.77 -19.35 -4.72
N LEU A 494 6.20 -19.94 -5.85
CA LEU A 494 5.78 -21.29 -6.27
C LEU A 494 6.31 -22.39 -5.34
N ILE A 495 7.56 -22.26 -4.85
CA ILE A 495 8.13 -23.18 -3.88
C ILE A 495 7.36 -23.07 -2.55
N HIS A 496 7.08 -21.85 -2.07
CA HIS A 496 6.27 -21.66 -0.87
C HIS A 496 4.85 -22.23 -1.01
N ASN A 497 4.18 -22.01 -2.13
CA ASN A 497 2.86 -22.58 -2.39
C ASN A 497 2.86 -24.11 -2.31
N ARG A 498 3.96 -24.78 -2.71
CA ARG A 498 4.09 -26.22 -2.69
C ARG A 498 4.51 -26.78 -1.32
N THR A 499 5.37 -26.08 -0.59
CA THR A 499 6.01 -26.59 0.63
C THR A 499 5.40 -26.03 1.90
N GLY A 500 4.73 -24.87 1.85
CA GLY A 500 4.28 -24.12 3.01
C GLY A 500 5.44 -23.46 3.81
N SER A 501 6.70 -23.63 3.38
CA SER A 501 7.88 -23.15 4.10
C SER A 501 8.39 -21.84 3.52
N CYS A 502 8.74 -20.93 4.40
CA CYS A 502 9.45 -19.68 4.10
C CYS A 502 10.97 -19.80 4.25
N ASN A 503 11.47 -20.94 4.65
CA ASN A 503 12.90 -21.16 4.86
C ASN A 503 13.60 -21.57 3.57
N PHE A 504 13.78 -20.60 2.68
CA PHE A 504 14.43 -20.83 1.37
C PHE A 504 15.92 -21.12 1.49
N ASP A 505 16.55 -20.70 2.57
CA ASP A 505 17.97 -20.97 2.85
C ASP A 505 18.25 -22.46 3.10
N GLU A 506 17.29 -23.18 3.65
CA GLU A 506 17.38 -24.64 3.85
C GLU A 506 16.83 -25.45 2.68
N TYR A 507 16.03 -24.83 1.80
CA TYR A 507 15.44 -25.53 0.66
C TYR A 507 16.50 -25.93 -0.37
N PHE A 508 17.43 -25.05 -0.69
CA PHE A 508 18.57 -25.31 -1.56
C PHE A 508 19.80 -25.71 -0.73
N SER A 509 20.69 -26.55 -1.28
CA SER A 509 21.95 -26.89 -0.60
C SER A 509 22.88 -25.70 -0.55
N GLU A 510 23.01 -25.00 -1.68
CA GLU A 510 23.81 -23.80 -1.88
C GLU A 510 23.16 -22.94 -2.98
N GLY A 511 23.48 -21.64 -3.02
CA GLY A 511 22.99 -20.77 -4.10
C GLY A 511 23.77 -19.48 -4.23
N CYS A 512 23.47 -18.75 -5.31
CA CYS A 512 23.77 -17.34 -5.42
C CYS A 512 22.49 -16.56 -5.65
N ALA A 513 22.02 -15.89 -4.62
CA ALA A 513 20.90 -14.94 -4.64
C ALA A 513 21.40 -13.58 -4.12
N PRO A 514 21.98 -12.72 -4.98
CA PRO A 514 22.51 -11.44 -4.57
C PRO A 514 21.48 -10.62 -3.76
N GLY A 515 21.90 -10.11 -2.60
CA GLY A 515 21.02 -9.46 -1.63
C GLY A 515 20.55 -10.35 -0.47
N SER A 516 20.91 -11.65 -0.47
CA SER A 516 20.75 -12.51 0.70
C SER A 516 21.74 -12.15 1.81
N PRO A 517 21.47 -12.52 3.09
CA PRO A 517 22.42 -12.32 4.16
C PRO A 517 23.78 -12.99 3.86
N PRO A 518 24.92 -12.37 4.20
CA PRO A 518 26.25 -12.86 3.82
C PRO A 518 26.57 -14.30 4.25
N ASN A 519 25.99 -14.76 5.36
CA ASN A 519 26.19 -16.12 5.89
C ASN A 519 25.16 -17.15 5.39
N SER A 520 24.22 -16.72 4.55
CA SER A 520 23.19 -17.57 3.96
C SER A 520 23.80 -18.61 3.00
N ARG A 521 23.21 -19.81 2.93
CA ARG A 521 23.52 -20.78 1.91
C ARG A 521 23.31 -20.23 0.49
N LEU A 522 22.37 -19.30 0.34
CA LEU A 522 22.06 -18.60 -0.92
C LEU A 522 23.10 -17.52 -1.31
N CYS A 523 24.16 -17.33 -0.52
CA CYS A 523 25.33 -16.54 -0.88
C CYS A 523 26.58 -17.39 -1.16
N GLN A 524 26.53 -18.69 -0.97
CA GLN A 524 27.74 -19.52 -1.02
C GLN A 524 28.36 -19.63 -2.41
N LEU A 525 27.54 -19.72 -3.45
CA LEU A 525 27.99 -19.74 -4.84
C LEU A 525 28.38 -18.38 -5.41
N CYS A 526 27.98 -17.26 -4.76
CA CYS A 526 28.35 -15.93 -5.22
C CYS A 526 29.87 -15.71 -5.12
N GLU A 527 30.44 -14.86 -5.98
CA GLU A 527 31.91 -14.65 -6.06
C GLU A 527 32.35 -13.19 -5.85
N GLY A 528 31.43 -12.22 -5.92
CA GLY A 528 31.79 -10.81 -5.90
C GLY A 528 32.45 -10.33 -7.19
N SER A 529 33.11 -9.17 -7.15
CA SER A 529 33.74 -8.54 -8.32
C SER A 529 35.21 -8.95 -8.54
N GLY A 530 35.80 -9.74 -7.63
CA GLY A 530 37.22 -10.02 -7.63
C GLY A 530 38.10 -8.85 -7.16
N ARG A 531 37.52 -7.71 -6.72
CA ARG A 531 38.19 -6.58 -6.10
C ARG A 531 38.23 -6.72 -4.57
N LEU A 532 39.20 -6.12 -3.92
CA LEU A 532 39.27 -6.10 -2.45
C LEU A 532 38.66 -4.80 -1.88
N PRO A 533 37.80 -4.90 -0.85
CA PRO A 533 37.19 -6.12 -0.30
C PRO A 533 36.18 -6.75 -1.26
N PRO A 534 36.10 -8.07 -1.29
CA PRO A 534 35.16 -8.74 -2.19
C PRO A 534 33.71 -8.41 -1.78
N GLU A 535 33.00 -7.70 -2.64
CA GLU A 535 31.57 -7.41 -2.45
C GLU A 535 30.72 -8.64 -2.84
N LYS A 536 30.98 -9.75 -2.15
CA LYS A 536 30.30 -11.02 -2.38
C LYS A 536 28.83 -10.90 -2.00
N CYS A 537 27.94 -11.39 -2.90
CA CYS A 537 26.51 -11.46 -2.67
C CYS A 537 25.77 -10.12 -2.57
N VAL A 538 26.39 -9.01 -2.99
CA VAL A 538 25.68 -7.72 -3.05
C VAL A 538 24.67 -7.69 -4.20
N ALA A 539 23.54 -7.01 -4.00
CA ALA A 539 22.50 -6.87 -5.03
C ALA A 539 22.85 -5.76 -6.06
N SER A 540 24.04 -5.85 -6.65
CA SER A 540 24.53 -4.89 -7.66
C SER A 540 25.46 -5.58 -8.65
N SER A 541 25.89 -4.85 -9.69
CA SER A 541 26.88 -5.31 -10.70
C SER A 541 28.29 -5.59 -10.12
N HIS A 542 28.52 -5.35 -8.84
CA HIS A 542 29.73 -5.76 -8.13
C HIS A 542 29.72 -7.26 -7.75
N GLU A 543 28.59 -7.92 -7.86
CA GLU A 543 28.51 -9.38 -7.80
C GLU A 543 28.52 -9.96 -9.22
N LYS A 544 29.48 -10.87 -9.50
CA LYS A 544 29.67 -11.54 -10.79
C LYS A 544 28.39 -12.20 -11.33
N TYR A 545 27.61 -12.76 -10.43
CA TYR A 545 26.39 -13.51 -10.78
C TYR A 545 25.10 -12.69 -10.62
N TYR A 546 25.21 -11.38 -10.47
CA TYR A 546 24.05 -10.48 -10.40
C TYR A 546 23.32 -10.34 -11.75
N GLY A 547 22.00 -10.22 -11.70
CA GLY A 547 21.17 -9.97 -12.87
C GLY A 547 20.93 -11.21 -13.73
N TYR A 548 20.30 -11.04 -14.87
CA TYR A 548 19.90 -12.16 -15.73
C TYR A 548 21.10 -12.93 -16.29
N THR A 549 22.01 -12.22 -16.91
CA THR A 549 23.24 -12.80 -17.47
C THR A 549 24.11 -13.42 -16.38
N GLY A 550 24.23 -12.75 -15.23
CA GLY A 550 24.97 -13.25 -14.07
C GLY A 550 24.38 -14.54 -13.51
N ALA A 551 23.06 -14.64 -13.36
CA ALA A 551 22.42 -15.88 -12.90
C ALA A 551 22.57 -17.03 -13.89
N PHE A 552 22.55 -16.74 -15.20
CA PHE A 552 22.85 -17.76 -16.22
C PHE A 552 24.32 -18.20 -16.18
N ARG A 553 25.24 -17.27 -16.01
CA ARG A 553 26.65 -17.59 -15.80
C ARG A 553 26.89 -18.45 -14.55
N CYS A 554 26.19 -18.17 -13.45
CA CYS A 554 26.18 -19.00 -12.24
C CYS A 554 25.78 -20.45 -12.56
N LEU A 555 24.70 -20.64 -13.36
CA LEU A 555 24.29 -21.98 -13.80
C LEU A 555 25.40 -22.68 -14.58
N VAL A 556 26.04 -21.99 -15.53
CA VAL A 556 27.10 -22.55 -16.37
C VAL A 556 28.29 -23.01 -15.54
N GLU A 557 28.74 -22.14 -14.61
CA GLU A 557 29.97 -22.32 -13.85
C GLU A 557 29.78 -23.19 -12.58
N ARG A 558 28.64 -23.09 -11.87
CA ARG A 558 28.49 -23.63 -10.52
C ARG A 558 27.17 -24.29 -10.19
N GLY A 559 26.05 -23.76 -10.72
CA GLY A 559 24.70 -24.13 -10.30
C GLY A 559 24.10 -25.31 -11.03
N ASP A 560 22.97 -25.76 -10.51
CA ASP A 560 22.15 -26.83 -11.08
C ASP A 560 20.91 -26.27 -11.79
N VAL A 561 20.35 -25.13 -11.27
CA VAL A 561 19.19 -24.44 -11.84
C VAL A 561 19.38 -22.94 -11.80
N ALA A 562 18.97 -22.22 -12.86
CA ALA A 562 18.90 -20.76 -12.89
C ALA A 562 17.47 -20.28 -13.12
N PHE A 563 17.05 -19.29 -12.33
CA PHE A 563 15.76 -18.64 -12.47
C PHE A 563 15.94 -17.28 -13.19
N ILE A 564 15.51 -17.24 -14.44
CA ILE A 564 15.80 -16.14 -15.36
C ILE A 564 14.61 -15.85 -16.30
N LYS A 565 14.77 -14.86 -17.16
CA LYS A 565 13.86 -14.52 -18.26
C LYS A 565 14.12 -15.46 -19.46
N HIS A 566 13.05 -15.82 -20.17
CA HIS A 566 13.08 -16.78 -21.29
C HIS A 566 14.12 -16.47 -22.40
N SER A 567 14.42 -15.21 -22.67
CA SER A 567 15.35 -14.81 -23.74
C SER A 567 16.83 -14.95 -23.38
N ILE A 568 17.16 -15.17 -22.11
CA ILE A 568 18.54 -15.08 -21.61
C ILE A 568 19.45 -16.17 -22.17
N VAL A 569 18.95 -17.40 -22.30
CA VAL A 569 19.75 -18.49 -22.88
C VAL A 569 20.09 -18.16 -24.33
N GLU A 570 19.09 -17.74 -25.12
CA GLU A 570 19.31 -17.35 -26.51
C GLU A 570 20.29 -16.17 -26.66
N GLU A 571 20.19 -15.18 -25.80
CA GLU A 571 21.06 -13.98 -25.81
C GLU A 571 22.54 -14.28 -25.49
N ASN A 572 22.82 -15.41 -24.80
CA ASN A 572 24.15 -15.75 -24.30
C ASN A 572 24.75 -17.04 -24.91
N THR A 573 24.14 -17.61 -25.94
CA THR A 573 24.60 -18.83 -26.62
C THR A 573 24.80 -18.61 -28.11
N ASP A 574 25.35 -19.58 -28.80
CA ASP A 574 25.55 -19.64 -30.26
C ASP A 574 26.34 -18.42 -30.79
N GLY A 575 27.30 -17.93 -30.01
CA GLY A 575 28.18 -16.81 -30.36
C GLY A 575 27.58 -15.43 -30.20
N LYS A 576 26.36 -15.28 -29.63
CA LYS A 576 25.73 -13.99 -29.37
C LYS A 576 26.39 -13.24 -28.23
N ASN A 577 26.90 -13.94 -27.20
CA ASN A 577 27.75 -13.37 -26.16
C ASN A 577 29.22 -13.77 -26.42
N LYS A 578 30.10 -12.77 -26.54
CA LYS A 578 31.52 -12.95 -26.88
C LYS A 578 32.43 -13.07 -25.66
N GLU A 579 31.87 -12.95 -24.45
CA GLU A 579 32.66 -13.14 -23.24
C GLU A 579 33.21 -14.57 -23.13
N GLU A 580 34.37 -14.74 -22.52
CA GLU A 580 35.13 -16.01 -22.46
C GLU A 580 34.27 -17.17 -21.92
N TRP A 581 33.46 -16.93 -20.88
CA TRP A 581 32.61 -17.93 -20.25
C TRP A 581 31.45 -18.40 -21.15
N ALA A 582 31.04 -17.60 -22.15
CA ALA A 582 29.85 -17.83 -22.97
C ALA A 582 30.17 -18.19 -24.41
N LYS A 583 31.37 -17.88 -24.92
CA LYS A 583 31.71 -17.94 -26.36
C LYS A 583 31.49 -19.32 -27.04
N ASN A 584 31.60 -20.41 -26.27
CA ASN A 584 31.48 -21.78 -26.78
C ASN A 584 30.12 -22.43 -26.41
N LEU A 585 29.23 -21.74 -25.71
CA LEU A 585 27.95 -22.27 -25.30
C LEU A 585 27.01 -22.42 -26.50
N LYS A 586 26.26 -23.53 -26.51
CA LYS A 586 25.19 -23.81 -27.46
C LYS A 586 23.85 -23.83 -26.74
N MET A 587 22.80 -23.30 -27.37
CA MET A 587 21.45 -23.22 -26.79
C MET A 587 20.89 -24.62 -26.49
N ASP A 588 21.21 -25.62 -27.32
CA ASP A 588 20.77 -27.01 -27.19
C ASP A 588 21.39 -27.77 -26.01
N GLN A 589 22.38 -27.18 -25.31
CA GLN A 589 22.94 -27.67 -24.05
C GLN A 589 22.04 -27.43 -22.84
N PHE A 590 20.95 -26.68 -23.00
CA PHE A 590 20.07 -26.24 -21.91
C PHE A 590 18.63 -26.66 -22.18
N GLU A 591 17.86 -26.86 -21.10
CA GLU A 591 16.43 -27.18 -21.13
C GLU A 591 15.68 -26.38 -20.05
N LEU A 592 14.36 -26.23 -20.22
CA LEU A 592 13.46 -25.64 -19.25
C LEU A 592 12.86 -26.72 -18.35
N LEU A 593 12.66 -26.38 -17.08
CA LEU A 593 11.82 -27.16 -16.16
C LEU A 593 10.39 -26.63 -16.21
N CYS A 594 9.44 -27.52 -16.50
CA CYS A 594 8.02 -27.22 -16.50
C CYS A 594 7.41 -27.51 -15.14
N THR A 595 6.41 -26.73 -14.74
CA THR A 595 5.77 -26.84 -13.40
C THR A 595 5.00 -28.14 -13.20
N ASP A 596 4.66 -28.86 -14.27
CA ASP A 596 4.07 -30.20 -14.25
C ASP A 596 5.10 -31.32 -13.98
N GLY A 597 6.39 -30.99 -13.91
CA GLY A 597 7.51 -31.91 -13.70
C GLY A 597 8.21 -32.37 -14.97
N GLY A 598 7.72 -31.97 -16.14
CA GLY A 598 8.36 -32.24 -17.44
C GLY A 598 9.56 -31.32 -17.70
N ARG A 599 10.23 -31.57 -18.82
CA ARG A 599 11.32 -30.75 -19.38
C ARG A 599 11.00 -30.39 -20.82
N ALA A 600 11.41 -29.21 -21.26
CA ALA A 600 11.17 -28.75 -22.62
C ALA A 600 12.39 -28.03 -23.20
N ASN A 601 12.42 -27.88 -24.51
CA ASN A 601 13.42 -27.07 -25.19
C ASN A 601 13.31 -25.62 -24.76
N VAL A 602 14.43 -24.87 -24.74
CA VAL A 602 14.48 -23.46 -24.37
C VAL A 602 13.48 -22.60 -25.16
N MET A 603 13.19 -22.94 -26.41
CA MET A 603 12.26 -22.22 -27.27
C MET A 603 10.78 -22.47 -26.95
N ASP A 604 10.47 -23.50 -26.17
CA ASP A 604 9.11 -23.90 -25.80
C ASP A 604 8.60 -23.14 -24.53
N TYR A 605 9.22 -22.01 -24.21
CA TYR A 605 8.93 -21.21 -23.02
C TYR A 605 7.46 -20.74 -22.92
N ARG A 606 6.70 -20.72 -24.03
CA ARG A 606 5.28 -20.33 -24.01
C ARG A 606 4.39 -21.36 -23.32
N THR A 607 4.78 -22.64 -23.38
CA THR A 607 4.07 -23.76 -22.75
C THR A 607 4.80 -24.28 -21.51
N CYS A 608 6.11 -24.07 -21.41
CA CYS A 608 6.96 -24.50 -20.30
C CYS A 608 7.62 -23.29 -19.64
N ASN A 609 6.94 -22.70 -18.67
CA ASN A 609 7.42 -21.55 -17.91
C ASN A 609 6.92 -21.62 -16.47
N LEU A 610 7.49 -20.79 -15.60
CA LEU A 610 7.04 -20.63 -14.22
C LEU A 610 5.86 -19.68 -14.11
N ALA A 611 5.87 -18.59 -14.87
CA ALA A 611 4.76 -17.66 -15.03
C ALA A 611 5.01 -16.69 -16.19
N LYS A 612 3.93 -16.21 -16.79
CA LYS A 612 3.93 -15.04 -17.64
C LYS A 612 4.04 -13.80 -16.76
N VAL A 613 5.11 -13.00 -16.95
CA VAL A 613 5.39 -11.84 -16.14
C VAL A 613 4.82 -10.59 -16.81
N PRO A 614 4.05 -9.76 -16.11
CA PRO A 614 3.60 -8.48 -16.64
C PRO A 614 4.78 -7.56 -16.91
N THR A 615 4.60 -6.66 -17.86
CA THR A 615 5.57 -5.60 -18.16
C THR A 615 5.61 -4.57 -17.03
N HIS A 616 6.54 -3.61 -17.08
CA HIS A 616 6.47 -2.43 -16.24
C HIS A 616 5.17 -1.68 -16.51
N ALA A 617 4.62 -1.07 -15.47
CA ALA A 617 3.45 -0.21 -15.59
C ALA A 617 3.62 1.08 -14.80
N VAL A 618 3.09 2.16 -15.35
CA VAL A 618 2.95 3.42 -14.63
C VAL A 618 1.81 3.31 -13.65
N VAL A 619 2.10 3.60 -12.37
CA VAL A 619 1.13 3.62 -11.28
C VAL A 619 0.93 5.04 -10.77
N THR A 620 -0.26 5.29 -10.25
CA THR A 620 -0.66 6.59 -9.69
C THR A 620 -1.81 6.41 -8.70
N ARG A 621 -2.17 7.46 -7.97
CA ARG A 621 -3.41 7.46 -7.17
C ARG A 621 -4.64 7.44 -8.09
N PRO A 622 -5.76 6.81 -7.67
CA PRO A 622 -6.98 6.68 -8.49
C PRO A 622 -7.49 8.01 -9.06
N GLU A 623 -7.51 9.07 -8.25
CA GLU A 623 -8.01 10.38 -8.67
C GLU A 623 -7.12 11.09 -9.71
N LYS A 624 -5.87 10.66 -9.86
CA LYS A 624 -4.92 11.18 -10.87
C LYS A 624 -4.84 10.33 -12.14
N ALA A 625 -5.48 9.15 -12.16
CA ALA A 625 -5.36 8.16 -13.23
C ALA A 625 -5.63 8.73 -14.64
N LYS A 626 -6.72 9.47 -14.80
CA LYS A 626 -7.07 10.11 -16.09
C LYS A 626 -6.00 11.13 -16.51
N LYS A 627 -5.60 12.01 -15.60
CA LYS A 627 -4.62 13.06 -15.86
C LYS A 627 -3.26 12.51 -16.28
N VAL A 628 -2.78 11.46 -15.56
CA VAL A 628 -1.49 10.82 -15.86
C VAL A 628 -1.52 10.11 -17.20
N ARG A 629 -2.62 9.42 -17.56
CA ARG A 629 -2.79 8.81 -18.90
C ARG A 629 -2.69 9.86 -19.99
N GLU A 630 -3.48 10.93 -19.90
CA GLU A 630 -3.52 12.00 -20.91
C GLU A 630 -2.16 12.68 -21.06
N LEU A 631 -1.45 12.91 -19.97
CA LEU A 631 -0.09 13.42 -20.00
C LEU A 631 0.83 12.48 -20.78
N LEU A 632 0.88 11.20 -20.42
CA LEU A 632 1.78 10.22 -21.03
C LEU A 632 1.47 10.02 -22.51
N GLU A 633 0.19 10.00 -22.91
CA GLU A 633 -0.20 9.95 -24.33
C GLU A 633 0.31 11.16 -25.13
N ARG A 634 0.30 12.37 -24.54
CA ARG A 634 0.88 13.57 -25.17
C ARG A 634 2.40 13.51 -25.22
N GLN A 635 3.04 13.17 -24.11
CA GLN A 635 4.50 13.13 -24.00
C GLN A 635 5.11 12.05 -24.90
N GLU A 636 4.46 10.90 -25.05
CA GLU A 636 4.90 9.84 -25.95
C GLU A 636 4.81 10.25 -27.43
N LYS A 637 3.78 11.00 -27.83
CA LYS A 637 3.68 11.56 -29.20
C LYS A 637 4.83 12.52 -29.53
N LEU A 638 5.37 13.21 -28.52
CA LEU A 638 6.49 14.13 -28.68
C LEU A 638 7.84 13.40 -28.61
N PHE A 639 8.02 12.55 -27.59
CA PHE A 639 9.33 12.06 -27.14
C PHE A 639 9.45 10.52 -27.12
N GLY A 640 8.42 9.78 -27.49
CA GLY A 640 8.45 8.31 -27.60
C GLY A 640 9.31 7.84 -28.78
N THR A 641 9.44 6.54 -28.99
CA THR A 641 10.32 5.96 -30.04
C THR A 641 10.05 6.51 -31.46
N LYS A 642 8.83 6.93 -31.73
CA LYS A 642 8.40 7.58 -32.99
C LYS A 642 7.89 8.99 -32.77
N GLY A 643 8.34 9.64 -31.71
CA GLY A 643 7.95 10.99 -31.36
C GLY A 643 8.49 12.02 -32.37
N ILE A 644 7.81 13.15 -32.46
CA ILE A 644 8.14 14.21 -33.42
C ILE A 644 9.26 15.14 -32.92
N GLU A 645 9.65 15.07 -31.64
CA GLU A 645 10.70 15.88 -31.00
C GLU A 645 11.77 15.03 -30.31
N THR A 646 12.09 13.85 -30.85
CA THR A 646 13.07 12.92 -30.29
C THR A 646 14.51 13.43 -30.32
N ASP A 647 14.79 14.45 -31.09
CA ASP A 647 16.05 15.20 -31.10
C ASP A 647 16.26 16.03 -29.80
N ARG A 648 15.17 16.48 -29.18
CA ARG A 648 15.19 17.24 -27.93
C ARG A 648 15.24 16.35 -26.68
N PHE A 649 14.48 15.26 -26.71
CA PHE A 649 14.40 14.31 -25.59
C PHE A 649 13.91 12.94 -26.09
N LYS A 650 14.49 11.87 -25.55
CA LYS A 650 14.08 10.49 -25.82
C LYS A 650 13.56 9.84 -24.56
N MET A 651 12.26 9.59 -24.53
CA MET A 651 11.58 9.08 -23.35
C MET A 651 12.08 7.69 -22.94
N PHE A 652 12.40 6.83 -23.92
CA PHE A 652 12.79 5.42 -23.72
C PHE A 652 14.27 5.14 -24.03
N GLU A 653 15.14 6.13 -24.04
CA GLU A 653 16.58 5.95 -24.12
C GLU A 653 17.25 6.62 -22.90
N SER A 654 18.30 6.01 -22.38
CA SER A 654 18.99 6.47 -21.18
C SER A 654 20.49 6.53 -21.38
N GLN A 655 21.16 7.50 -20.75
CA GLN A 655 22.64 7.58 -20.72
C GLN A 655 23.25 6.42 -19.92
N THR A 656 22.60 6.05 -18.83
CA THR A 656 22.82 4.81 -18.09
C THR A 656 21.54 3.99 -18.17
N LYS A 657 21.62 2.70 -18.11
CA LYS A 657 20.53 1.79 -18.45
C LYS A 657 19.23 2.02 -17.66
N ASP A 658 18.08 2.04 -18.36
CA ASP A 658 16.73 1.94 -17.80
C ASP A 658 16.33 3.07 -16.82
N LEU A 659 16.56 4.34 -17.17
CA LEU A 659 16.15 5.48 -16.34
C LEU A 659 14.71 5.90 -16.63
N LEU A 660 13.87 6.03 -15.62
CA LEU A 660 12.42 6.35 -15.63
C LEU A 660 11.54 5.27 -16.29
N PHE A 661 11.98 4.72 -17.41
CA PHE A 661 11.38 3.64 -18.19
C PHE A 661 12.45 2.66 -18.64
N LYS A 662 12.05 1.46 -19.05
CA LYS A 662 12.95 0.53 -19.72
C LYS A 662 13.40 1.05 -21.07
N ASP A 663 14.70 0.97 -21.38
CA ASP A 663 15.23 1.35 -22.70
C ASP A 663 14.69 0.45 -23.83
N LEU A 664 14.25 -0.76 -23.50
CA LEU A 664 13.58 -1.67 -24.43
C LEU A 664 12.16 -1.25 -24.78
N THR A 665 11.58 -0.27 -24.09
CA THR A 665 10.21 0.20 -24.33
C THR A 665 10.06 0.76 -25.74
N LYS A 666 9.09 0.25 -26.47
CA LYS A 666 8.75 0.72 -27.82
C LYS A 666 7.61 1.71 -27.77
N CYS A 667 6.71 1.55 -26.84
CA CYS A 667 5.54 2.40 -26.62
C CYS A 667 4.87 2.10 -25.27
N LEU A 668 3.96 3.00 -24.86
CA LEU A 668 3.08 2.84 -23.72
C LEU A 668 1.68 2.38 -24.19
N VAL A 669 1.14 1.38 -23.52
CA VAL A 669 -0.20 0.86 -23.81
C VAL A 669 -1.17 1.34 -22.73
N LYS A 670 -2.21 2.05 -23.18
CA LYS A 670 -3.29 2.46 -22.28
C LYS A 670 -3.98 1.25 -21.68
N LEU A 671 -4.05 1.18 -20.37
CA LEU A 671 -4.77 0.14 -19.68
C LEU A 671 -6.26 0.50 -19.57
N ARG A 672 -7.12 -0.52 -19.51
CA ARG A 672 -8.58 -0.35 -19.34
C ARG A 672 -8.87 0.49 -18.08
N GLU A 673 -9.82 1.39 -18.16
CA GLU A 673 -10.25 2.16 -16.98
C GLU A 673 -10.81 1.23 -15.91
N GLY A 674 -10.44 1.47 -14.67
CA GLY A 674 -10.83 0.63 -13.53
C GLY A 674 -10.12 -0.73 -13.47
N ILE A 675 -9.09 -1.00 -14.29
CA ILE A 675 -8.29 -2.22 -14.16
C ILE A 675 -7.65 -2.26 -12.79
N THR A 676 -7.79 -3.38 -12.10
CA THR A 676 -7.13 -3.60 -10.83
C THR A 676 -5.68 -4.05 -11.04
N TYR A 677 -4.82 -3.84 -10.04
CA TYR A 677 -3.45 -4.37 -10.08
C TYR A 677 -3.43 -5.91 -10.18
N LYS A 678 -4.43 -6.60 -9.63
CA LYS A 678 -4.58 -8.06 -9.74
C LYS A 678 -4.80 -8.50 -11.19
N GLU A 679 -5.77 -7.86 -11.86
CA GLU A 679 -6.05 -8.14 -13.27
C GLU A 679 -4.86 -7.80 -14.16
N PHE A 680 -4.13 -6.70 -13.87
CA PHE A 680 -2.92 -6.35 -14.62
C PHE A 680 -1.80 -7.39 -14.45
N LEU A 681 -1.58 -7.86 -13.22
CA LEU A 681 -0.54 -8.85 -12.90
C LEU A 681 -0.87 -10.25 -13.43
N GLY A 682 -2.15 -10.60 -13.53
CA GLY A 682 -2.63 -11.93 -13.86
C GLY A 682 -2.56 -12.92 -12.69
N ASP A 683 -3.44 -13.92 -12.71
CA ASP A 683 -3.69 -14.81 -11.56
C ASP A 683 -2.45 -15.57 -11.10
N GLN A 684 -1.67 -16.14 -12.01
CA GLN A 684 -0.47 -16.92 -11.65
C GLN A 684 0.60 -16.07 -10.97
N TYR A 685 0.88 -14.89 -11.55
CA TYR A 685 1.86 -13.99 -10.98
C TYR A 685 1.39 -13.44 -9.64
N TYR A 686 0.13 -13.00 -9.57
CA TYR A 686 -0.47 -12.49 -8.33
C TYR A 686 -0.43 -13.56 -7.21
N ALA A 687 -0.79 -14.81 -7.51
CA ALA A 687 -0.75 -15.90 -6.54
C ALA A 687 0.67 -16.13 -5.99
N SER A 688 1.69 -16.15 -6.88
CA SER A 688 3.09 -16.33 -6.47
C SER A 688 3.58 -15.20 -5.56
N VAL A 689 3.34 -13.94 -5.92
CA VAL A 689 3.79 -12.79 -5.12
C VAL A 689 3.00 -12.66 -3.82
N SER A 690 1.68 -12.90 -3.87
CA SER A 690 0.84 -12.88 -2.68
C SER A 690 1.25 -13.96 -1.67
N SER A 691 1.56 -15.17 -2.14
CA SER A 691 2.06 -16.26 -1.32
C SER A 691 3.40 -15.92 -0.67
N LEU A 692 4.34 -15.38 -1.45
CA LEU A 692 5.66 -14.99 -0.93
C LEU A 692 5.57 -13.90 0.16
N ASN A 693 4.60 -12.98 0.07
CA ASN A 693 4.41 -11.95 1.08
C ASN A 693 3.96 -12.48 2.45
N THR A 694 3.45 -13.71 2.53
CA THR A 694 3.19 -14.35 3.84
C THR A 694 4.48 -14.70 4.58
N CYS A 695 5.59 -14.84 3.84
CA CYS A 695 6.91 -15.14 4.39
C CYS A 695 7.60 -13.90 4.99
N ASN A 696 7.31 -12.73 4.45
CA ASN A 696 7.83 -11.45 4.96
C ASN A 696 6.66 -10.46 5.06
N PRO A 697 5.86 -10.54 6.12
CA PRO A 697 4.84 -9.52 6.38
C PRO A 697 5.55 -8.20 6.73
N SER A 698 5.84 -7.40 5.71
CA SER A 698 6.39 -6.04 5.85
C SER A 698 5.28 -5.02 5.93
#